data_ccb81572126e39088f70597dbdba514a
#
_entry.id   ccb81572126e39088f70597dbdba514a
#
_cell.length_a   1.000
_cell.length_b   1.000
_cell.length_c   1.000
_cell.angle_alpha   90.00
_cell.angle_beta   90.00
_cell.angle_gamma   90.00
#
_symmetry.space_group_name_H-M   'P 1'
#
loop_
_entity.id
_entity.type
_entity.pdbx_description
1 polymer ?
#
loop_
_entity_poly.entity_id
_entity_poly.type
_entity_poly.pdbx_seq_one_letter_code
_entity_poly.pdbx_strand_id
1 'polypeptide(L)'
;EKDSTRVLADKKYTVSLYDANNNETGKVEVRTNGFGSFSGQFVLPSPCLTGYFSLRVADTSVSFKVEEYKRPTFDVTFEPVKVEYQVGDSIEVVGMAKTFAGAPVQNARVHYNISRSYAWFWRFMGRGSARWEGEAMTDADGKFSVPVHFEIDSDRRESPLWYYTYNIQADVTDGAGETQQANLSLPLGSTSMVLNMDNLPDNLVKEKKLEIKLTAMNLSGEPVDTPVTYQVVEMEKQKDGQEKEGRKILTGTVEANKSFVPEAIYALPSGNYRLKLSAKDTQGRECTASKNFLLFSLNDKRPPFVITDWFYQDGLEFDAASPATIYIGSSEKNVYLLYDVFAGNKRLESKRIELSDSVVSFRFPYKKEYGDGILVSMAFVKDGRLYSHNAQIMKPAPEKKLQLKWTTFRDKLRPGQEEEWKLTVLYPDGRPAEAEMLATMYDASLDKIYSAHKLDFGVDFHYVVPLTYWNTSYMRNAYLYVDFPLKRLRAVPLEYSELIIPSTGRMEAVVVGYGGSPRAALTGSLKIRGRSAANAVMKQEAVTDMVLQEEMVETSAQENAEMDSSEELAETGDIQIRENFAETAFFYPQLRTNETGEISISFVLPESLTRWKFMGLAHTRNVDYGKIEATATASKEFMLQPNMPRFVRVGDKANIAASLMNLSDKGVKGTVCMELFNPETEKVFYSQKQKFDVKGGETGHVNFTFEVSDKYTVMACRMVADGDTFSDGEQRYIPVLTDKQWVTETVPLNVNGEGAHTFSLENLFNKHSKTASEQRLTVEFTAHPAWYAVQALPVVAHPQNEDALSWATAYYAHSLAAYIVKENPRIKQVFDSWKAQGGTKETFMSNLQKNQELKNILLAETPWLAEATNEAEQKQRIATLFDMNTMNS
;
A
#
# COMPACT_ATOMS: atom_id res chain seq x y z
N GLU A 1 -17.61 9.21 -29.23
CA GLU A 1 -18.49 8.69 -30.28
C GLU A 1 -18.98 7.30 -29.93
N LYS A 2 -20.24 7.01 -30.28
CA LYS A 2 -20.98 5.84 -29.81
C LYS A 2 -20.34 4.48 -30.15
N ASP A 3 -19.43 4.42 -31.10
CA ASP A 3 -18.81 3.18 -31.60
C ASP A 3 -17.26 3.23 -31.59
N SER A 4 -16.63 4.28 -31.06
CA SER A 4 -15.17 4.34 -30.99
C SER A 4 -14.72 4.96 -29.69
N THR A 5 -13.90 4.23 -28.94
CA THR A 5 -13.21 4.74 -27.75
C THR A 5 -11.94 5.42 -28.21
N ARG A 6 -11.79 6.72 -27.96
CA ARG A 6 -10.61 7.52 -28.29
C ARG A 6 -10.19 8.39 -27.14
N VAL A 7 -8.93 8.70 -27.09
CA VAL A 7 -8.36 9.65 -26.14
C VAL A 7 -8.92 11.06 -26.36
N LEU A 8 -8.97 11.86 -25.31
CA LEU A 8 -9.31 13.28 -25.35
C LEU A 8 -8.04 14.12 -25.49
N ALA A 9 -7.68 14.42 -26.74
CA ALA A 9 -6.54 15.27 -27.02
C ALA A 9 -6.89 16.75 -26.83
N ASP A 10 -5.87 17.56 -26.50
CA ASP A 10 -5.94 19.03 -26.43
C ASP A 10 -6.99 19.58 -25.43
N LYS A 11 -7.27 18.82 -24.37
CA LYS A 11 -8.17 19.22 -23.27
C LYS A 11 -7.39 19.84 -22.13
N LYS A 12 -7.92 20.93 -21.58
CA LYS A 12 -7.37 21.55 -20.35
C LYS A 12 -7.98 20.90 -19.13
N TYR A 13 -7.13 20.64 -18.15
CA TYR A 13 -7.52 20.16 -16.83
C TYR A 13 -6.76 20.93 -15.75
N THR A 14 -7.35 21.05 -14.59
CA THR A 14 -6.68 21.50 -13.36
C THR A 14 -6.43 20.30 -12.47
N VAL A 15 -5.19 20.06 -12.12
CA VAL A 15 -4.80 19.05 -11.14
C VAL A 15 -4.55 19.76 -9.84
N SER A 16 -5.23 19.34 -8.77
CA SER A 16 -5.08 19.89 -7.42
C SER A 16 -4.40 18.88 -6.50
N LEU A 17 -3.45 19.36 -5.71
CA LEU A 17 -2.78 18.60 -4.65
C LEU A 17 -3.47 18.87 -3.31
N TYR A 18 -3.84 17.81 -2.60
CA TYR A 18 -4.40 17.86 -1.26
C TYR A 18 -3.47 17.19 -0.26
N ASP A 19 -3.32 17.80 0.90
CA ASP A 19 -2.52 17.28 2.00
C ASP A 19 -3.24 16.18 2.81
N ALA A 20 -2.59 15.70 3.87
CA ALA A 20 -3.13 14.65 4.74
C ALA A 20 -4.40 15.09 5.51
N ASN A 21 -4.63 16.39 5.68
CA ASN A 21 -5.84 16.97 6.27
C ASN A 21 -6.92 17.30 5.22
N ASN A 22 -6.70 16.94 3.96
CA ASN A 22 -7.58 17.25 2.85
C ASN A 22 -7.68 18.76 2.51
N ASN A 23 -6.63 19.54 2.81
CA ASN A 23 -6.52 20.92 2.38
C ASN A 23 -5.85 20.97 1.01
N GLU A 24 -6.34 21.85 0.14
CA GLU A 24 -5.72 22.09 -1.15
C GLU A 24 -4.44 22.91 -0.97
N THR A 25 -3.29 22.31 -1.33
CA THR A 25 -1.97 22.91 -1.15
C THR A 25 -1.30 23.36 -2.44
N GLY A 26 -1.86 22.97 -3.58
CA GLY A 26 -1.34 23.39 -4.88
C GLY A 26 -2.24 23.04 -6.04
N LYS A 27 -2.13 23.82 -7.11
CA LYS A 27 -2.84 23.61 -8.39
C LYS A 27 -1.89 23.75 -9.56
N VAL A 28 -2.07 22.89 -10.57
CA VAL A 28 -1.35 22.99 -11.85
C VAL A 28 -2.36 22.82 -12.98
N GLU A 29 -2.34 23.76 -13.92
CA GLU A 29 -3.09 23.60 -15.16
C GLU A 29 -2.28 22.77 -16.15
N VAL A 30 -2.90 21.75 -16.72
CA VAL A 30 -2.29 20.84 -17.69
C VAL A 30 -3.15 20.72 -18.92
N ARG A 31 -2.54 20.32 -20.03
CA ARG A 31 -3.23 20.08 -21.29
C ARG A 31 -2.84 18.70 -21.81
N THR A 32 -3.83 17.91 -22.24
CA THR A 32 -3.56 16.60 -22.82
C THR A 32 -2.91 16.74 -24.21
N ASN A 33 -1.95 15.86 -24.48
CA ASN A 33 -1.28 15.76 -25.76
C ASN A 33 -2.12 14.96 -26.79
N GLY A 34 -1.54 14.65 -27.96
CA GLY A 34 -2.20 13.88 -29.03
C GLY A 34 -2.57 12.44 -28.63
N PHE A 35 -2.02 11.89 -27.56
CA PHE A 35 -2.37 10.60 -26.99
C PHE A 35 -3.33 10.73 -25.80
N GLY A 36 -3.80 11.94 -25.48
CA GLY A 36 -4.73 12.17 -24.37
C GLY A 36 -4.09 12.12 -22.98
N SER A 37 -2.78 12.07 -22.89
CA SER A 37 -2.02 12.07 -21.66
C SER A 37 -1.49 13.46 -21.30
N PHE A 38 -1.20 13.69 -20.05
CA PHE A 38 -0.45 14.83 -19.54
C PHE A 38 0.49 14.38 -18.44
N SER A 39 1.50 15.20 -18.16
CA SER A 39 2.41 15.02 -17.04
C SER A 39 2.64 16.33 -16.33
N GLY A 40 3.09 16.27 -15.08
CA GLY A 40 3.39 17.44 -14.27
C GLY A 40 4.11 17.04 -13.00
N GLN A 41 4.47 18.05 -12.21
CA GLN A 41 5.11 17.85 -10.93
C GLN A 41 4.56 18.81 -9.89
N PHE A 42 4.56 18.39 -8.64
CA PHE A 42 4.27 19.22 -7.49
C PHE A 42 5.45 19.19 -6.54
N VAL A 43 5.72 20.33 -5.93
CA VAL A 43 6.62 20.40 -4.79
C VAL A 43 5.76 20.30 -3.53
N LEU A 44 6.07 19.34 -2.67
CA LEU A 44 5.35 19.20 -1.41
C LEU A 44 5.60 20.43 -0.53
N PRO A 45 4.58 20.92 0.21
CA PRO A 45 4.78 22.03 1.13
C PRO A 45 5.78 21.62 2.21
N SER A 46 6.58 22.61 2.67
CA SER A 46 7.52 22.39 3.77
C SER A 46 7.35 23.50 4.82
N PRO A 47 7.08 23.16 6.09
CA PRO A 47 6.82 21.82 6.64
C PRO A 47 5.48 21.25 6.19
N CYS A 48 5.37 19.94 6.07
CA CYS A 48 4.10 19.27 5.81
C CYS A 48 3.84 18.16 6.83
N LEU A 49 2.56 17.91 7.08
CA LEU A 49 2.16 16.75 7.86
C LEU A 49 2.40 15.47 7.04
N THR A 50 2.89 14.44 7.72
CA THR A 50 2.96 13.11 7.14
C THR A 50 1.57 12.47 7.02
N GLY A 51 1.36 11.62 6.04
CA GLY A 51 0.09 10.93 5.82
C GLY A 51 -0.26 10.74 4.36
N TYR A 52 -1.54 10.51 4.07
CA TYR A 52 -2.02 10.32 2.71
C TYR A 52 -2.34 11.66 2.04
N PHE A 53 -1.58 11.99 1.01
CA PHE A 53 -1.84 13.08 0.07
C PHE A 53 -2.64 12.56 -1.11
N SER A 54 -3.36 13.44 -1.81
CA SER A 54 -4.08 13.07 -3.02
C SER A 54 -3.94 14.10 -4.13
N LEU A 55 -3.78 13.60 -5.35
CA LEU A 55 -3.92 14.39 -6.57
C LEU A 55 -5.34 14.17 -7.12
N ARG A 56 -6.02 15.27 -7.45
CA ARG A 56 -7.40 15.23 -7.97
C ARG A 56 -7.49 15.95 -9.30
N VAL A 57 -8.17 15.32 -10.24
CA VAL A 57 -8.46 15.90 -11.55
C VAL A 57 -9.85 15.45 -12.00
N ALA A 58 -10.74 16.39 -12.33
CA ALA A 58 -12.15 16.11 -12.59
C ALA A 58 -12.78 15.20 -11.51
N ASP A 59 -13.36 14.06 -11.90
CA ASP A 59 -13.99 13.10 -10.98
C ASP A 59 -13.05 11.98 -10.53
N THR A 60 -11.74 12.11 -10.81
CA THR A 60 -10.74 11.07 -10.51
C THR A 60 -9.74 11.57 -9.48
N SER A 61 -9.31 10.69 -8.59
CA SER A 61 -8.25 10.97 -7.63
C SER A 61 -7.30 9.79 -7.48
N VAL A 62 -6.03 10.12 -7.22
CA VAL A 62 -5.01 9.15 -6.83
C VAL A 62 -4.38 9.60 -5.51
N SER A 63 -4.23 8.67 -4.57
CA SER A 63 -3.60 8.95 -3.28
C SER A 63 -2.21 8.34 -3.23
N PHE A 64 -1.30 9.04 -2.55
CA PHE A 64 0.05 8.57 -2.27
C PHE A 64 0.41 8.91 -0.82
N LYS A 65 1.37 8.19 -0.26
CA LYS A 65 1.78 8.36 1.13
C LYS A 65 3.01 9.26 1.21
N VAL A 66 2.95 10.25 2.05
CA VAL A 66 4.09 11.10 2.42
C VAL A 66 4.51 10.72 3.83
N GLU A 67 5.73 10.26 4.00
CA GLU A 67 6.24 9.73 5.25
C GLU A 67 7.74 9.95 5.34
N GLU A 68 8.26 10.09 6.54
CA GLU A 68 9.68 10.04 6.80
C GLU A 68 10.10 8.58 7.00
N TYR A 69 11.08 8.12 6.23
CA TYR A 69 11.50 6.72 6.27
C TYR A 69 13.02 6.58 6.09
N LYS A 70 13.52 5.44 6.55
CA LYS A 70 14.84 4.93 6.17
C LYS A 70 14.63 3.75 5.23
N ARG A 71 15.32 3.74 4.11
CA ARG A 71 15.25 2.62 3.16
C ARG A 71 15.78 1.33 3.79
N PRO A 72 15.03 0.22 3.72
CA PRO A 72 15.53 -1.07 4.11
C PRO A 72 16.68 -1.52 3.21
N THR A 73 17.69 -2.12 3.81
CA THR A 73 18.86 -2.66 3.06
C THR A 73 18.66 -4.12 2.69
N PHE A 74 17.82 -4.85 3.41
CA PHE A 74 17.54 -6.26 3.15
C PHE A 74 16.04 -6.56 3.31
N ASP A 75 15.66 -7.71 2.77
CA ASP A 75 14.30 -8.25 2.84
C ASP A 75 14.30 -9.58 3.58
N VAL A 76 13.21 -9.86 4.28
CA VAL A 76 12.95 -11.14 4.92
C VAL A 76 11.69 -11.75 4.30
N THR A 77 11.78 -13.00 3.90
CA THR A 77 10.68 -13.76 3.31
C THR A 77 10.63 -15.16 3.89
N PHE A 78 9.46 -15.78 3.91
CA PHE A 78 9.32 -17.19 4.20
C PHE A 78 9.27 -18.00 2.91
N GLU A 79 9.94 -19.15 2.91
CA GLU A 79 9.81 -20.12 1.81
C GLU A 79 8.41 -20.75 1.83
N PRO A 80 7.86 -21.15 0.67
CA PRO A 80 6.58 -21.87 0.60
C PRO A 80 6.63 -23.16 1.41
N VAL A 81 5.63 -23.39 2.26
CA VAL A 81 5.52 -24.62 3.07
C VAL A 81 4.97 -25.74 2.21
N LYS A 82 5.83 -26.66 1.77
CA LYS A 82 5.48 -27.77 0.86
C LYS A 82 4.97 -29.01 1.57
N VAL A 83 5.27 -29.14 2.86
CA VAL A 83 4.84 -30.29 3.67
C VAL A 83 3.36 -30.23 3.97
N GLU A 84 2.73 -31.40 4.06
CA GLU A 84 1.34 -31.56 4.52
C GLU A 84 1.33 -31.60 6.05
N TYR A 85 0.44 -30.83 6.66
CA TYR A 85 0.33 -30.76 8.12
C TYR A 85 -1.14 -30.69 8.57
N GLN A 86 -1.39 -31.19 9.76
CA GLN A 86 -2.67 -31.08 10.47
C GLN A 86 -2.44 -30.94 11.98
N VAL A 87 -3.52 -30.95 12.72
CA VAL A 87 -3.48 -30.91 14.20
C VAL A 87 -2.65 -32.04 14.77
N GLY A 88 -1.75 -31.69 15.69
CA GLY A 88 -0.80 -32.59 16.36
C GLY A 88 0.54 -32.73 15.64
N ASP A 89 0.65 -32.22 14.41
CA ASP A 89 1.91 -32.25 13.67
C ASP A 89 2.84 -31.10 14.11
N SER A 90 4.12 -31.28 13.86
CA SER A 90 5.14 -30.24 14.00
C SER A 90 5.87 -30.11 12.68
N ILE A 91 6.11 -28.88 12.25
CA ILE A 91 6.86 -28.58 11.03
C ILE A 91 7.93 -27.52 11.29
N GLU A 92 8.95 -27.51 10.45
CA GLU A 92 9.93 -26.44 10.38
C GLU A 92 9.57 -25.49 9.24
N VAL A 93 9.36 -24.22 9.57
CA VAL A 93 9.13 -23.16 8.58
C VAL A 93 10.43 -22.43 8.33
N VAL A 94 10.86 -22.43 7.07
CA VAL A 94 12.13 -21.81 6.67
C VAL A 94 11.87 -20.38 6.22
N GLY A 95 12.58 -19.44 6.85
CA GLY A 95 12.68 -18.05 6.41
C GLY A 95 14.03 -17.77 5.77
N MET A 96 14.11 -16.70 4.99
CA MET A 96 15.33 -16.24 4.32
C MET A 96 15.45 -14.73 4.44
N ALA A 97 16.61 -14.27 4.88
CA ALA A 97 17.01 -12.87 4.91
C ALA A 97 18.06 -12.59 3.83
N LYS A 98 17.79 -11.65 2.93
CA LYS A 98 18.64 -11.34 1.79
C LYS A 98 18.65 -9.85 1.50
N THR A 99 19.81 -9.28 1.24
CA THR A 99 19.93 -7.88 0.83
C THR A 99 19.25 -7.65 -0.52
N PHE A 100 18.80 -6.44 -0.79
CA PHE A 100 18.25 -6.11 -2.11
C PHE A 100 19.29 -6.24 -3.23
N ALA A 101 20.58 -6.12 -2.90
CA ALA A 101 21.71 -6.39 -3.81
C ALA A 101 21.93 -7.88 -4.06
N GLY A 102 21.25 -8.79 -3.33
CA GLY A 102 21.27 -10.23 -3.55
C GLY A 102 22.17 -11.03 -2.60
N ALA A 103 22.93 -10.40 -1.70
CA ALA A 103 23.75 -11.08 -0.71
C ALA A 103 22.92 -11.69 0.44
N PRO A 104 23.27 -12.87 0.98
CA PRO A 104 22.61 -13.41 2.17
C PRO A 104 22.96 -12.58 3.41
N VAL A 105 22.00 -12.40 4.31
CA VAL A 105 22.21 -11.77 5.62
C VAL A 105 22.57 -12.87 6.60
N GLN A 106 23.86 -13.03 6.85
CA GLN A 106 24.43 -14.11 7.66
C GLN A 106 24.54 -13.72 9.13
N ASN A 107 24.42 -14.70 10.05
CA ASN A 107 24.55 -14.51 11.49
C ASN A 107 23.64 -13.42 12.07
N ALA A 108 22.50 -13.16 11.44
CA ALA A 108 21.50 -12.23 11.93
C ALA A 108 20.66 -12.89 13.05
N ARG A 109 20.35 -12.11 14.08
CA ARG A 109 19.47 -12.57 15.16
C ARG A 109 18.02 -12.56 14.65
N VAL A 110 17.32 -13.65 14.85
CA VAL A 110 15.91 -13.80 14.49
C VAL A 110 15.11 -13.97 15.78
N HIS A 111 14.24 -13.02 16.08
CA HIS A 111 13.22 -13.17 17.10
C HIS A 111 11.89 -13.49 16.42
N TYR A 112 11.24 -14.59 16.79
CA TYR A 112 9.97 -14.96 16.19
C TYR A 112 8.86 -15.10 17.21
N ASN A 113 7.65 -14.74 16.77
CA ASN A 113 6.42 -14.84 17.53
C ASN A 113 5.38 -15.61 16.70
N ILE A 114 4.81 -16.65 17.29
CA ILE A 114 3.75 -17.43 16.66
C ILE A 114 2.47 -17.16 17.43
N SER A 115 1.42 -16.73 16.73
CA SER A 115 0.11 -16.51 17.31
C SER A 115 -0.95 -17.34 16.59
N ARG A 116 -1.81 -18.00 17.36
CA ARG A 116 -2.94 -18.77 16.84
C ARG A 116 -4.22 -17.97 16.98
N SER A 117 -4.95 -17.77 15.89
CA SER A 117 -6.26 -17.13 15.86
C SER A 117 -7.31 -18.10 15.31
N TYR A 118 -8.52 -17.99 15.81
CA TYR A 118 -9.68 -18.76 15.33
C TYR A 118 -10.45 -17.93 14.30
N ALA A 119 -10.61 -18.44 13.09
CA ALA A 119 -11.41 -17.81 12.06
C ALA A 119 -12.87 -18.34 12.13
N TRP A 120 -13.76 -17.62 12.83
CA TRP A 120 -15.18 -17.88 12.75
C TRP A 120 -15.87 -16.80 11.91
N PHE A 121 -16.68 -17.27 11.01
CA PHE A 121 -17.53 -16.47 10.14
C PHE A 121 -18.60 -15.78 11.00
N TRP A 122 -18.49 -14.47 11.24
CA TRP A 122 -19.42 -13.61 11.96
C TRP A 122 -19.17 -13.37 13.47
N ARG A 123 -18.63 -12.20 13.78
CA ARG A 123 -19.02 -11.31 14.88
C ARG A 123 -18.43 -11.45 16.27
N PHE A 124 -17.57 -12.37 16.58
CA PHE A 124 -16.86 -12.30 17.88
C PHE A 124 -15.38 -12.57 17.72
N MET A 125 -14.57 -11.56 18.03
CA MET A 125 -13.14 -11.77 18.36
C MET A 125 -13.09 -12.68 19.58
N GLY A 126 -12.84 -13.95 19.38
CA GLY A 126 -12.67 -14.93 20.45
C GLY A 126 -11.44 -14.58 21.29
N ARG A 127 -11.63 -14.40 22.57
CA ARG A 127 -10.58 -14.42 23.58
C ARG A 127 -9.86 -15.76 23.50
N GLY A 128 -8.57 -15.75 23.26
CA GLY A 128 -7.71 -16.93 23.28
C GLY A 128 -6.76 -17.00 22.09
N SER A 129 -5.87 -16.01 21.93
CA SER A 129 -4.69 -16.16 21.10
C SER A 129 -3.61 -16.83 21.95
N ALA A 130 -3.34 -18.11 21.71
CA ALA A 130 -2.12 -18.70 22.21
C ALA A 130 -0.93 -18.07 21.49
N ARG A 131 0.16 -17.82 22.21
CA ARG A 131 1.38 -17.22 21.69
C ARG A 131 2.58 -18.07 22.11
N TRP A 132 3.51 -18.21 21.19
CA TRP A 132 4.81 -18.82 21.40
C TRP A 132 5.86 -17.89 20.83
N GLU A 133 6.98 -17.76 21.52
CA GLU A 133 8.10 -16.92 21.13
C GLU A 133 9.39 -17.74 21.15
N GLY A 134 10.35 -17.36 20.33
CA GLY A 134 11.64 -18.01 20.30
C GLY A 134 12.66 -17.21 19.51
N GLU A 135 13.88 -17.71 19.53
CA GLU A 135 15.00 -17.11 18.85
C GLU A 135 15.67 -18.12 17.91
N ALA A 136 16.22 -17.61 16.82
CA ALA A 136 17.00 -18.35 15.86
C ALA A 136 18.11 -17.44 15.29
N MET A 137 19.00 -18.00 14.49
CA MET A 137 19.99 -17.24 13.78
C MET A 137 19.98 -17.63 12.30
N THR A 138 20.29 -16.67 11.43
CA THR A 138 20.47 -16.98 10.02
C THR A 138 21.81 -17.70 9.79
N ASP A 139 21.77 -18.67 8.88
CA ASP A 139 22.95 -19.44 8.45
C ASP A 139 23.78 -18.72 7.36
N ALA A 140 24.74 -19.43 6.76
CA ALA A 140 25.58 -18.89 5.69
C ALA A 140 24.81 -18.51 4.41
N ASP A 141 23.64 -19.08 4.19
CA ASP A 141 22.75 -18.78 3.05
C ASP A 141 21.70 -17.71 3.40
N GLY A 142 21.74 -17.19 4.64
CA GLY A 142 20.74 -16.25 5.16
C GLY A 142 19.42 -16.90 5.57
N LYS A 143 19.41 -18.25 5.72
CA LYS A 143 18.20 -18.98 6.12
C LYS A 143 18.10 -19.15 7.62
N PHE A 144 16.87 -19.23 8.12
CA PHE A 144 16.55 -19.55 9.50
C PHE A 144 15.33 -20.46 9.57
N SER A 145 15.23 -21.25 10.62
CA SER A 145 14.10 -22.16 10.87
C SER A 145 13.27 -21.72 12.05
N VAL A 146 11.95 -21.81 11.90
CA VAL A 146 10.96 -21.57 12.96
C VAL A 146 10.17 -22.86 13.19
N PRO A 147 10.30 -23.52 14.35
CA PRO A 147 9.52 -24.70 14.68
C PRO A 147 8.08 -24.31 14.99
N VAL A 148 7.11 -24.95 14.33
CA VAL A 148 5.68 -24.71 14.53
C VAL A 148 5.01 -26.01 14.94
N HIS A 149 4.39 -26.03 16.13
CA HIS A 149 3.57 -27.12 16.59
C HIS A 149 2.08 -26.77 16.51
N PHE A 150 1.28 -27.63 15.84
CA PHE A 150 -0.14 -27.38 15.61
C PHE A 150 -1.02 -28.00 16.69
N GLU A 151 -1.58 -27.17 17.55
CA GLU A 151 -2.50 -27.56 18.61
C GLU A 151 -3.87 -26.92 18.44
N ILE A 152 -4.89 -27.53 19.03
CA ILE A 152 -6.23 -26.96 19.15
C ILE A 152 -6.70 -27.01 20.60
N ASP A 153 -7.68 -26.16 20.94
CA ASP A 153 -8.31 -26.18 22.27
C ASP A 153 -9.12 -27.47 22.45
N SER A 154 -8.95 -28.09 23.60
CA SER A 154 -9.51 -29.43 23.89
C SER A 154 -11.04 -29.51 23.77
N ASP A 155 -11.73 -28.42 24.08
CA ASP A 155 -13.21 -28.29 24.07
C ASP A 155 -13.81 -28.21 22.69
N ARG A 156 -12.98 -28.10 21.61
CA ARG A 156 -13.47 -27.88 20.23
C ARG A 156 -13.20 -29.03 19.28
N ARG A 157 -12.67 -30.12 19.74
CA ARG A 157 -12.35 -31.32 18.94
C ARG A 157 -13.54 -31.93 18.20
N GLU A 158 -14.76 -31.66 18.66
CA GLU A 158 -15.98 -32.26 18.12
C GLU A 158 -16.66 -31.45 17.01
N SER A 159 -16.18 -30.24 16.70
CA SER A 159 -16.77 -29.42 15.63
C SER A 159 -16.15 -29.75 14.27
N PRO A 160 -16.93 -30.24 13.28
CA PRO A 160 -16.39 -30.59 11.96
C PRO A 160 -15.96 -29.40 11.10
N LEU A 161 -16.21 -28.18 11.55
CA LEU A 161 -15.95 -26.94 10.81
C LEU A 161 -14.99 -25.98 11.51
N TRP A 162 -14.15 -26.50 12.42
CA TRP A 162 -13.17 -25.63 13.08
C TRP A 162 -12.03 -25.31 12.12
N TYR A 163 -11.55 -24.08 12.22
CA TYR A 163 -10.49 -23.53 11.40
C TYR A 163 -9.65 -22.56 12.22
N TYR A 164 -8.34 -22.76 12.22
CA TYR A 164 -7.38 -21.88 12.87
C TYR A 164 -6.43 -21.29 11.84
N THR A 165 -5.88 -20.12 12.17
CA THR A 165 -4.75 -19.54 11.45
C THR A 165 -3.60 -19.34 12.42
N TYR A 166 -2.46 -19.90 12.10
CA TYR A 166 -1.20 -19.66 12.77
C TYR A 166 -0.49 -18.52 12.04
N ASN A 167 -0.29 -17.40 12.73
CA ASN A 167 0.43 -16.26 12.18
C ASN A 167 1.82 -16.26 12.79
N ILE A 168 2.83 -16.38 11.97
CA ILE A 168 4.25 -16.40 12.31
C ILE A 168 4.81 -15.06 11.89
N GLN A 169 5.38 -14.35 12.85
CA GLN A 169 6.11 -13.12 12.64
C GLN A 169 7.56 -13.38 12.98
N ALA A 170 8.48 -12.99 12.11
CA ALA A 170 9.90 -13.05 12.36
C ALA A 170 10.53 -11.68 12.19
N ASP A 171 11.22 -11.21 13.22
CA ASP A 171 11.98 -9.96 13.25
C ASP A 171 13.47 -10.33 13.16
N VAL A 172 14.09 -10.01 12.04
CA VAL A 172 15.50 -10.35 11.76
C VAL A 172 16.34 -9.10 11.93
N THR A 173 17.32 -9.14 12.83
CA THR A 173 18.27 -8.05 13.08
C THR A 173 19.66 -8.45 12.59
N ASP A 174 20.19 -7.70 11.64
CA ASP A 174 21.51 -7.93 11.06
C ASP A 174 22.65 -7.48 12.01
N GLY A 175 23.89 -7.76 11.63
CA GLY A 175 25.08 -7.37 12.38
C GLY A 175 25.34 -5.86 12.43
N ALA A 176 24.67 -5.07 11.56
CA ALA A 176 24.71 -3.63 11.58
C ALA A 176 23.56 -2.99 12.38
N GLY A 177 22.69 -3.81 13.02
CA GLY A 177 21.60 -3.37 13.86
C GLY A 177 20.33 -2.94 13.13
N GLU A 178 20.21 -3.25 11.83
CA GLU A 178 18.95 -3.04 11.09
C GLU A 178 18.02 -4.22 11.31
N THR A 179 16.73 -3.94 11.58
CA THR A 179 15.70 -4.98 11.79
C THR A 179 14.65 -4.93 10.68
N GLN A 180 14.39 -6.08 10.08
CA GLN A 180 13.31 -6.27 9.09
C GLN A 180 12.38 -7.39 9.51
N GLN A 181 11.10 -7.27 9.14
CA GLN A 181 10.03 -8.17 9.56
C GLN A 181 9.44 -8.94 8.38
N ALA A 182 9.15 -10.22 8.60
CA ALA A 182 8.31 -11.03 7.73
C ALA A 182 7.15 -11.65 8.48
N ASN A 183 6.05 -11.87 7.77
CA ASN A 183 4.86 -12.52 8.31
C ASN A 183 4.44 -13.67 7.39
N LEU A 184 4.04 -14.79 7.99
CA LEU A 184 3.48 -15.94 7.31
C LEU A 184 2.22 -16.39 8.03
N SER A 185 1.15 -16.66 7.28
CA SER A 185 -0.09 -17.20 7.82
C SER A 185 -0.28 -18.63 7.34
N LEU A 186 -0.39 -19.56 8.28
CA LEU A 186 -0.63 -20.98 8.01
C LEU A 186 -2.04 -21.35 8.46
N PRO A 187 -2.95 -21.69 7.54
CA PRO A 187 -4.27 -22.20 7.89
C PRO A 187 -4.17 -23.62 8.44
N LEU A 188 -4.95 -23.93 9.46
CA LEU A 188 -5.06 -25.26 10.06
C LEU A 188 -6.52 -25.72 10.04
N GLY A 189 -6.79 -26.82 9.35
CA GLY A 189 -8.11 -27.43 9.21
C GLY A 189 -8.19 -28.82 9.81
N SER A 190 -9.29 -29.53 9.52
CA SER A 190 -9.52 -30.91 9.92
C SER A 190 -8.81 -31.95 9.03
N THR A 191 -8.23 -31.50 7.92
CA THR A 191 -7.49 -32.32 6.96
C THR A 191 -6.15 -31.68 6.66
N SER A 192 -5.18 -32.48 6.24
CA SER A 192 -3.82 -32.03 5.89
C SER A 192 -3.70 -31.46 4.47
N MET A 193 -4.64 -31.81 3.59
CA MET A 193 -4.71 -31.30 2.25
C MET A 193 -6.15 -31.03 1.82
N VAL A 194 -6.30 -30.19 0.79
CA VAL A 194 -7.56 -29.83 0.15
C VAL A 194 -7.60 -30.41 -1.25
N LEU A 195 -8.69 -31.11 -1.56
CA LEU A 195 -8.99 -31.59 -2.91
C LEU A 195 -9.96 -30.62 -3.59
N ASN A 196 -9.65 -30.16 -4.80
CA ASN A 196 -10.52 -29.33 -5.61
C ASN A 196 -10.80 -29.95 -6.97
N MET A 197 -11.85 -29.44 -7.60
CA MET A 197 -12.30 -29.86 -8.93
C MET A 197 -12.28 -28.63 -9.83
N ASP A 198 -11.09 -28.30 -10.35
CA ASP A 198 -10.92 -27.15 -11.19
C ASP A 198 -11.54 -27.37 -12.57
N ASN A 199 -12.18 -26.35 -13.10
CA ASN A 199 -12.90 -26.36 -14.37
C ASN A 199 -14.07 -27.36 -14.45
N LEU A 200 -14.55 -27.91 -13.33
CA LEU A 200 -15.81 -28.67 -13.32
C LEU A 200 -16.97 -27.66 -13.12
N PRO A 201 -17.73 -27.32 -14.17
CA PRO A 201 -18.87 -26.42 -14.04
C PRO A 201 -20.03 -27.12 -13.33
N ASP A 202 -21.00 -26.37 -12.81
CA ASP A 202 -22.23 -26.92 -12.26
C ASP A 202 -23.12 -27.56 -13.34
N ASN A 203 -22.94 -27.12 -14.59
CA ASN A 203 -23.64 -27.63 -15.78
C ASN A 203 -22.62 -28.23 -16.77
N LEU A 204 -22.57 -29.53 -16.90
CA LEU A 204 -21.68 -30.25 -17.78
C LEU A 204 -22.43 -30.64 -19.07
N VAL A 205 -22.02 -30.06 -20.17
CA VAL A 205 -22.68 -30.26 -21.47
C VAL A 205 -21.99 -31.37 -22.27
N LYS A 206 -22.71 -32.40 -22.71
CA LYS A 206 -22.14 -33.55 -23.38
C LYS A 206 -21.44 -33.24 -24.71
N GLU A 207 -21.93 -32.23 -25.43
CA GLU A 207 -21.38 -31.77 -26.70
C GLU A 207 -20.13 -30.88 -26.52
N LYS A 208 -19.86 -30.39 -25.29
CA LYS A 208 -18.77 -29.52 -24.95
C LYS A 208 -17.82 -30.21 -23.98
N LYS A 209 -17.06 -31.15 -24.50
CA LYS A 209 -16.07 -31.86 -23.68
C LYS A 209 -15.00 -30.92 -23.15
N LEU A 210 -15.03 -30.71 -21.87
CA LEU A 210 -14.08 -29.85 -21.14
C LEU A 210 -13.01 -30.74 -20.49
N GLU A 211 -11.81 -30.23 -20.48
CA GLU A 211 -10.77 -30.74 -19.58
C GLU A 211 -11.05 -30.29 -18.15
N ILE A 212 -11.12 -31.23 -17.24
CA ILE A 212 -11.16 -30.96 -15.79
C ILE A 212 -9.83 -31.32 -15.19
N LYS A 213 -9.53 -30.65 -14.08
CA LYS A 213 -8.33 -30.90 -13.30
C LYS A 213 -8.74 -31.18 -11.85
N LEU A 214 -8.37 -32.38 -11.37
CA LEU A 214 -8.53 -32.72 -9.96
C LEU A 214 -7.25 -32.29 -9.25
N THR A 215 -7.34 -31.27 -8.41
CA THR A 215 -6.15 -30.74 -7.73
C THR A 215 -6.10 -31.19 -6.28
N ALA A 216 -4.90 -31.53 -5.84
CA ALA A 216 -4.58 -31.75 -4.46
C ALA A 216 -3.54 -30.70 -4.04
N MET A 217 -3.84 -29.96 -2.99
CA MET A 217 -2.96 -28.93 -2.44
C MET A 217 -2.86 -29.12 -0.92
N ASN A 218 -1.68 -28.86 -0.38
CA ASN A 218 -1.57 -28.75 1.07
C ASN A 218 -2.31 -27.50 1.59
N LEU A 219 -2.39 -27.32 2.90
CA LEU A 219 -3.09 -26.17 3.48
C LEU A 219 -2.43 -24.83 3.14
N SER A 220 -1.17 -24.80 2.75
CA SER A 220 -0.46 -23.61 2.31
C SER A 220 -0.65 -23.26 0.83
N GLY A 221 -1.41 -24.09 0.09
CA GLY A 221 -1.70 -23.87 -1.33
C GLY A 221 -0.68 -24.47 -2.29
N GLU A 222 0.31 -25.22 -1.80
CA GLU A 222 1.29 -25.90 -2.63
C GLU A 222 0.74 -27.24 -3.17
N PRO A 223 1.03 -27.58 -4.44
CA PRO A 223 0.53 -28.79 -5.04
C PRO A 223 1.10 -30.05 -4.39
N VAL A 224 0.23 -31.06 -4.19
CA VAL A 224 0.60 -32.39 -3.68
C VAL A 224 0.41 -33.40 -4.79
N ASP A 225 1.46 -34.14 -5.11
CA ASP A 225 1.41 -35.21 -6.11
C ASP A 225 0.91 -36.52 -5.44
N THR A 226 -0.37 -36.82 -5.63
CA THR A 226 -1.02 -38.00 -5.07
C THR A 226 -2.06 -38.57 -6.05
N PRO A 227 -2.28 -39.88 -6.12
CA PRO A 227 -3.40 -40.43 -6.87
C PRO A 227 -4.74 -40.07 -6.20
N VAL A 228 -5.64 -39.48 -6.99
CA VAL A 228 -6.98 -39.09 -6.55
C VAL A 228 -7.99 -40.10 -7.10
N THR A 229 -8.69 -40.76 -6.24
CA THR A 229 -9.82 -41.62 -6.61
C THR A 229 -11.08 -40.79 -6.70
N TYR A 230 -11.78 -40.85 -7.80
CA TYR A 230 -13.05 -40.19 -7.98
C TYR A 230 -14.21 -41.22 -8.11
N GLN A 231 -15.36 -40.80 -7.59
CA GLN A 231 -16.60 -41.60 -7.69
C GLN A 231 -17.72 -40.69 -8.14
N VAL A 232 -18.53 -41.17 -9.09
CA VAL A 232 -19.75 -40.50 -9.53
C VAL A 232 -20.95 -41.23 -8.95
N VAL A 233 -21.77 -40.50 -8.23
CA VAL A 233 -22.98 -40.97 -7.56
C VAL A 233 -24.18 -40.24 -8.17
N GLU A 234 -25.23 -40.98 -8.49
CA GLU A 234 -26.51 -40.40 -8.92
C GLU A 234 -27.21 -39.74 -7.73
N MET A 235 -27.80 -38.56 -7.95
CA MET A 235 -28.55 -37.84 -6.91
C MET A 235 -30.05 -38.01 -7.13
N GLU A 236 -30.74 -38.53 -6.13
CA GLU A 236 -32.20 -38.74 -6.15
C GLU A 236 -32.88 -37.68 -5.30
N LYS A 237 -33.93 -37.04 -5.84
CA LYS A 237 -34.78 -36.11 -5.12
C LYS A 237 -35.84 -36.85 -4.34
N GLN A 238 -35.88 -36.67 -3.01
CA GLN A 238 -36.88 -37.26 -2.15
C GLN A 238 -38.21 -36.45 -2.20
N LYS A 239 -39.29 -37.07 -1.69
CA LYS A 239 -40.63 -36.45 -1.68
C LYS A 239 -40.70 -35.15 -0.86
N ASP A 240 -39.81 -34.97 0.10
CA ASP A 240 -39.66 -33.75 0.92
C ASP A 240 -38.84 -32.68 0.25
N GLY A 241 -38.34 -32.94 -0.96
CA GLY A 241 -37.52 -32.01 -1.73
C GLY A 241 -36.02 -32.08 -1.41
N GLN A 242 -35.60 -32.92 -0.45
CA GLN A 242 -34.18 -33.10 -0.15
C GLN A 242 -33.52 -34.02 -1.20
N GLU A 243 -32.22 -33.75 -1.49
CA GLU A 243 -31.41 -34.60 -2.36
C GLU A 243 -30.73 -35.69 -1.53
N LYS A 244 -30.81 -36.92 -1.98
CA LYS A 244 -30.15 -38.08 -1.37
C LYS A 244 -29.23 -38.74 -2.36
N GLU A 245 -28.11 -39.25 -1.88
CA GLU A 245 -27.22 -40.09 -2.68
C GLU A 245 -27.90 -41.41 -3.03
N GLY A 246 -28.02 -41.66 -4.32
CA GLY A 246 -28.52 -42.89 -4.88
C GLY A 246 -27.40 -43.87 -5.18
N ARG A 247 -27.41 -44.45 -6.37
CA ARG A 247 -26.46 -45.50 -6.77
C ARG A 247 -25.11 -44.92 -7.18
N LYS A 248 -24.02 -45.58 -6.75
CA LYS A 248 -22.66 -45.35 -7.28
C LYS A 248 -22.60 -45.90 -8.72
N ILE A 249 -22.25 -45.04 -9.67
CA ILE A 249 -22.31 -45.40 -11.09
C ILE A 249 -20.90 -45.60 -11.65
N LEU A 250 -19.94 -44.78 -11.27
CA LEU A 250 -18.61 -44.77 -11.85
C LEU A 250 -17.53 -44.57 -10.78
N THR A 251 -16.40 -45.24 -10.98
CA THR A 251 -15.17 -44.99 -10.16
C THR A 251 -13.99 -45.01 -11.09
N GLY A 252 -13.05 -44.12 -10.82
CA GLY A 252 -11.76 -44.05 -11.50
C GLY A 252 -10.69 -43.45 -10.61
N THR A 253 -9.45 -43.51 -11.07
CA THR A 253 -8.29 -42.90 -10.38
C THR A 253 -7.50 -42.12 -11.40
N VAL A 254 -7.05 -40.95 -11.03
CA VAL A 254 -6.21 -40.04 -11.82
C VAL A 254 -5.12 -39.46 -10.97
N GLU A 255 -4.03 -39.08 -11.59
CA GLU A 255 -2.99 -38.32 -10.90
C GLU A 255 -3.46 -36.89 -10.63
N ALA A 256 -3.25 -36.41 -9.40
CA ALA A 256 -3.56 -35.02 -9.04
C ALA A 256 -2.81 -34.02 -9.92
N ASN A 257 -3.35 -32.82 -10.01
CA ASN A 257 -2.74 -31.67 -10.70
C ASN A 257 -2.56 -31.83 -12.22
N LYS A 258 -3.06 -32.92 -12.82
CA LYS A 258 -3.07 -33.13 -14.28
C LYS A 258 -4.48 -32.95 -14.85
N SER A 259 -4.57 -32.28 -16.00
CA SER A 259 -5.82 -32.14 -16.73
C SER A 259 -6.16 -33.43 -17.52
N PHE A 260 -7.44 -33.77 -17.57
CA PHE A 260 -7.94 -34.90 -18.38
C PHE A 260 -9.39 -34.67 -18.83
N VAL A 261 -9.81 -35.30 -19.91
CA VAL A 261 -11.19 -35.28 -20.34
C VAL A 261 -11.90 -36.49 -19.71
N PRO A 262 -12.93 -36.30 -18.88
CA PRO A 262 -13.63 -37.42 -18.23
C PRO A 262 -14.64 -38.10 -19.15
N GLU A 263 -14.16 -38.76 -20.17
CA GLU A 263 -14.99 -39.42 -21.19
C GLU A 263 -16.09 -40.35 -20.61
N ALA A 264 -15.77 -41.09 -19.56
CA ALA A 264 -16.71 -41.97 -18.89
C ALA A 264 -17.87 -41.18 -18.22
N ILE A 265 -17.64 -39.97 -17.77
CA ILE A 265 -18.70 -39.13 -17.22
C ILE A 265 -19.62 -38.60 -18.33
N TYR A 266 -19.08 -38.18 -19.46
CA TYR A 266 -19.86 -37.74 -20.61
C TYR A 266 -20.74 -38.83 -21.23
N ALA A 267 -20.36 -40.09 -21.05
CA ALA A 267 -21.13 -41.24 -21.51
C ALA A 267 -22.37 -41.58 -20.65
N LEU A 268 -22.48 -41.00 -19.46
CA LEU A 268 -23.59 -41.22 -18.55
C LEU A 268 -24.91 -40.63 -19.12
N PRO A 269 -26.09 -41.11 -18.72
CA PRO A 269 -27.36 -40.45 -19.02
C PRO A 269 -27.40 -39.00 -18.57
N SER A 270 -28.27 -38.16 -19.14
CA SER A 270 -28.53 -36.83 -18.57
C SER A 270 -29.15 -36.99 -17.19
N GLY A 271 -28.66 -36.19 -16.19
CA GLY A 271 -29.08 -36.36 -14.82
C GLY A 271 -28.33 -35.47 -13.85
N ASN A 272 -28.68 -35.55 -12.57
CA ASN A 272 -28.05 -34.86 -11.46
C ASN A 272 -27.09 -35.84 -10.77
N TYR A 273 -25.82 -35.43 -10.66
CA TYR A 273 -24.75 -36.27 -10.17
C TYR A 273 -23.93 -35.56 -9.10
N ARG A 274 -23.26 -36.33 -8.25
CA ARG A 274 -22.23 -35.87 -7.33
C ARG A 274 -20.90 -36.54 -7.66
N LEU A 275 -19.88 -35.74 -7.90
CA LEU A 275 -18.52 -36.22 -7.99
C LEU A 275 -17.90 -36.17 -6.59
N LYS A 276 -17.43 -37.31 -6.10
CA LYS A 276 -16.74 -37.45 -4.81
C LYS A 276 -15.27 -37.74 -5.10
N LEU A 277 -14.40 -37.09 -4.44
CA LEU A 277 -12.95 -37.31 -4.48
C LEU A 277 -12.47 -37.89 -3.17
N SER A 278 -11.50 -38.80 -3.22
CA SER A 278 -10.72 -39.21 -2.07
C SER A 278 -9.26 -39.39 -2.48
N ALA A 279 -8.37 -38.96 -1.61
CA ALA A 279 -6.93 -39.18 -1.72
C ALA A 279 -6.32 -39.36 -0.34
N LYS A 280 -5.15 -39.98 -0.30
CA LYS A 280 -4.38 -40.14 0.94
C LYS A 280 -3.20 -39.18 0.91
N ASP A 281 -2.94 -38.53 2.04
CA ASP A 281 -1.73 -37.75 2.23
C ASP A 281 -0.50 -38.65 2.43
N THR A 282 0.68 -38.07 2.59
CA THR A 282 1.94 -38.79 2.81
C THR A 282 1.98 -39.63 4.07
N GLN A 283 1.09 -39.35 5.03
CA GLN A 283 0.94 -40.12 6.28
C GLN A 283 -0.18 -41.16 6.19
N GLY A 284 -0.83 -41.30 5.02
CA GLY A 284 -1.92 -42.27 4.80
C GLY A 284 -3.29 -41.85 5.30
N ARG A 285 -3.46 -40.55 5.71
CA ARG A 285 -4.73 -39.98 6.18
C ARG A 285 -5.62 -39.65 4.96
N GLU A 286 -6.91 -39.98 5.05
CA GLU A 286 -7.85 -39.76 3.94
C GLU A 286 -8.40 -38.34 3.94
N CYS A 287 -8.30 -37.68 2.80
CA CYS A 287 -8.91 -36.39 2.52
C CYS A 287 -10.00 -36.57 1.45
N THR A 288 -11.12 -35.90 1.61
CA THR A 288 -12.28 -36.04 0.71
C THR A 288 -12.84 -34.69 0.29
N ALA A 289 -13.37 -34.64 -0.93
CA ALA A 289 -14.16 -33.51 -1.40
C ALA A 289 -15.34 -33.99 -2.24
N SER A 290 -16.37 -33.17 -2.40
CA SER A 290 -17.48 -33.51 -3.26
C SER A 290 -18.11 -32.27 -3.90
N LYS A 291 -18.59 -32.41 -5.14
CA LYS A 291 -19.31 -31.39 -5.88
C LYS A 291 -20.46 -31.98 -6.67
N ASN A 292 -21.63 -31.33 -6.62
CA ASN A 292 -22.76 -31.70 -7.48
C ASN A 292 -22.60 -31.08 -8.87
N PHE A 293 -23.03 -31.74 -9.88
CA PHE A 293 -23.09 -31.22 -11.24
C PHE A 293 -24.27 -31.82 -12.00
N LEU A 294 -24.81 -31.06 -12.95
CA LEU A 294 -25.78 -31.50 -13.91
C LEU A 294 -25.10 -31.95 -15.19
N LEU A 295 -25.37 -33.14 -15.67
CA LEU A 295 -24.96 -33.61 -16.99
C LEU A 295 -26.16 -33.61 -17.92
N PHE A 296 -26.07 -33.00 -19.09
CA PHE A 296 -27.14 -32.98 -20.08
C PHE A 296 -26.62 -32.81 -21.51
N SER A 297 -27.44 -33.12 -22.49
CA SER A 297 -27.21 -32.84 -23.90
C SER A 297 -28.02 -31.61 -24.33
N LEU A 298 -27.45 -30.78 -25.20
CA LEU A 298 -28.16 -29.66 -25.84
C LEU A 298 -29.33 -30.15 -26.73
N ASN A 299 -29.39 -31.46 -27.05
CA ASN A 299 -30.46 -32.09 -27.82
C ASN A 299 -31.56 -32.72 -26.96
N ASP A 300 -31.45 -32.66 -25.64
CA ASP A 300 -32.46 -33.19 -24.73
C ASP A 300 -33.79 -32.50 -24.93
N LYS A 301 -34.88 -33.28 -25.00
CA LYS A 301 -36.24 -32.76 -25.16
C LYS A 301 -36.96 -32.52 -23.86
N ARG A 302 -36.40 -33.00 -22.76
CA ARG A 302 -36.88 -32.84 -21.37
C ARG A 302 -35.77 -32.37 -20.48
N PRO A 303 -36.10 -31.74 -19.33
CA PRO A 303 -35.10 -31.44 -18.33
C PRO A 303 -34.28 -32.66 -17.91
N PRO A 304 -33.01 -32.53 -17.54
CA PRO A 304 -32.13 -33.68 -17.24
C PRO A 304 -32.56 -34.47 -16.00
N PHE A 305 -33.42 -33.90 -15.18
CA PHE A 305 -34.05 -34.54 -14.01
C PHE A 305 -35.37 -33.83 -13.70
N VAL A 306 -36.18 -34.38 -12.76
CA VAL A 306 -37.48 -33.81 -12.41
C VAL A 306 -37.29 -32.47 -11.71
N ILE A 307 -37.61 -31.40 -12.40
CA ILE A 307 -37.48 -30.01 -11.94
C ILE A 307 -38.54 -29.11 -12.55
N THR A 308 -39.12 -28.20 -11.76
CA THR A 308 -40.13 -27.25 -12.22
C THR A 308 -39.54 -26.16 -13.11
N ASP A 309 -38.32 -25.73 -12.81
CA ASP A 309 -37.65 -24.64 -13.48
C ASP A 309 -36.21 -25.03 -13.84
N TRP A 310 -35.97 -25.33 -15.10
CA TRP A 310 -34.66 -25.63 -15.66
C TRP A 310 -34.27 -24.57 -16.68
N PHE A 311 -33.10 -24.02 -16.52
CA PHE A 311 -32.58 -22.98 -17.39
C PHE A 311 -31.09 -23.17 -17.65
N TYR A 312 -30.69 -22.94 -18.89
CA TYR A 312 -29.29 -22.94 -19.30
C TYR A 312 -29.07 -21.92 -20.42
N GLN A 313 -28.04 -21.11 -20.30
CA GLN A 313 -27.58 -20.15 -21.32
C GLN A 313 -26.25 -20.61 -21.87
N ASP A 314 -26.21 -20.84 -23.19
CA ASP A 314 -25.04 -21.24 -23.94
C ASP A 314 -24.51 -20.06 -24.74
N GLY A 315 -23.45 -19.42 -24.24
CA GLY A 315 -22.86 -18.22 -24.79
C GLY A 315 -23.47 -16.92 -24.19
N LEU A 316 -22.58 -15.96 -23.95
CA LEU A 316 -22.93 -14.63 -23.43
C LEU A 316 -22.76 -13.53 -24.50
N GLU A 317 -22.18 -13.89 -25.64
CA GLU A 317 -21.82 -12.95 -26.70
C GLU A 317 -22.39 -13.41 -28.05
N PHE A 318 -22.59 -12.43 -28.95
CA PHE A 318 -22.94 -12.74 -30.32
C PHE A 318 -21.72 -13.27 -31.08
N ASP A 319 -21.67 -14.55 -31.26
CA ASP A 319 -20.66 -15.22 -32.09
C ASP A 319 -21.32 -15.72 -33.40
N ALA A 320 -20.69 -15.42 -34.52
CA ALA A 320 -21.19 -15.82 -35.82
C ALA A 320 -21.08 -17.36 -36.04
N ALA A 321 -20.04 -17.99 -35.49
CA ALA A 321 -19.79 -19.42 -35.61
C ALA A 321 -20.66 -20.20 -34.62
N SER A 322 -20.88 -19.68 -33.42
CA SER A 322 -21.65 -20.32 -32.35
C SER A 322 -22.60 -19.32 -31.67
N PRO A 323 -23.75 -19.02 -32.30
CA PRO A 323 -24.71 -18.08 -31.75
C PRO A 323 -25.20 -18.48 -30.38
N ALA A 324 -25.27 -17.49 -29.47
CA ALA A 324 -25.78 -17.70 -28.12
C ALA A 324 -27.15 -18.36 -28.16
N THR A 325 -27.34 -19.38 -27.35
CA THR A 325 -28.57 -20.18 -27.30
C THR A 325 -29.06 -20.29 -25.87
N ILE A 326 -30.33 -20.04 -25.66
CA ILE A 326 -30.96 -20.14 -24.36
C ILE A 326 -31.85 -21.38 -24.37
N TYR A 327 -31.77 -22.17 -23.33
CA TYR A 327 -32.58 -23.35 -23.10
C TYR A 327 -33.43 -23.12 -21.85
N ILE A 328 -34.75 -23.40 -21.93
CA ILE A 328 -35.61 -23.33 -20.77
C ILE A 328 -36.59 -24.51 -20.84
N GLY A 329 -36.88 -25.13 -19.71
CA GLY A 329 -37.73 -26.28 -19.64
C GLY A 329 -38.39 -26.48 -18.29
N SER A 330 -39.38 -27.34 -18.29
CA SER A 330 -40.07 -27.75 -17.07
C SER A 330 -40.49 -29.21 -17.19
N SER A 331 -40.35 -29.95 -16.11
CA SER A 331 -40.95 -31.30 -15.98
C SER A 331 -42.44 -31.26 -15.63
N GLU A 332 -42.98 -30.06 -15.32
CA GLU A 332 -44.39 -29.84 -15.04
C GLU A 332 -45.23 -29.75 -16.31
N LYS A 333 -46.50 -30.04 -16.19
CA LYS A 333 -47.49 -29.88 -17.29
C LYS A 333 -48.16 -28.50 -17.20
N ASN A 334 -48.56 -28.00 -18.39
CA ASN A 334 -49.29 -26.73 -18.53
C ASN A 334 -48.57 -25.52 -17.88
N VAL A 335 -47.28 -25.36 -18.17
CA VAL A 335 -46.51 -24.18 -17.76
C VAL A 335 -46.52 -23.17 -18.90
N TYR A 336 -46.98 -21.95 -18.61
CA TYR A 336 -47.11 -20.87 -19.59
C TYR A 336 -45.96 -19.87 -19.40
N LEU A 337 -44.96 -19.97 -20.24
CA LEU A 337 -43.79 -19.12 -20.22
C LEU A 337 -44.08 -17.81 -20.94
N LEU A 338 -43.90 -16.68 -20.26
CA LEU A 338 -43.80 -15.36 -20.88
C LEU A 338 -42.35 -15.14 -21.32
N TYR A 339 -42.18 -14.77 -22.59
CA TYR A 339 -40.87 -14.58 -23.22
C TYR A 339 -40.83 -13.20 -23.88
N ASP A 340 -39.89 -12.35 -23.47
CA ASP A 340 -39.69 -11.02 -24.01
C ASP A 340 -38.20 -10.83 -24.40
N VAL A 341 -37.95 -10.15 -25.53
CA VAL A 341 -36.63 -9.74 -25.99
C VAL A 341 -36.57 -8.21 -26.03
N PHE A 342 -35.60 -7.64 -25.36
CA PHE A 342 -35.37 -6.20 -25.32
C PHE A 342 -34.00 -5.83 -25.91
N ALA A 343 -33.97 -4.73 -26.69
CA ALA A 343 -32.73 -4.04 -27.06
C ALA A 343 -32.80 -2.62 -26.48
N GLY A 344 -31.97 -2.33 -25.49
CA GLY A 344 -32.13 -1.12 -24.68
C GLY A 344 -33.53 -1.07 -24.04
N ASN A 345 -34.25 0.01 -24.25
CA ASN A 345 -35.63 0.20 -23.72
C ASN A 345 -36.72 -0.28 -24.69
N LYS A 346 -36.34 -0.83 -25.88
CA LYS A 346 -37.29 -1.28 -26.89
C LYS A 346 -37.52 -2.78 -26.77
N ARG A 347 -38.77 -3.17 -26.59
CA ARG A 347 -39.16 -4.59 -26.70
C ARG A 347 -39.27 -4.94 -28.18
N LEU A 348 -38.47 -5.91 -28.61
CA LEU A 348 -38.41 -6.40 -29.99
C LEU A 348 -39.37 -7.54 -30.24
N GLU A 349 -39.51 -8.42 -29.24
CA GLU A 349 -40.32 -9.64 -29.35
C GLU A 349 -41.02 -9.92 -28.03
N SER A 350 -42.23 -10.44 -28.08
CA SER A 350 -43.01 -10.90 -26.94
C SER A 350 -43.83 -12.13 -27.34
N LYS A 351 -43.70 -13.20 -26.60
CA LYS A 351 -44.38 -14.48 -26.86
C LYS A 351 -44.87 -15.13 -25.58
N ARG A 352 -45.94 -15.92 -25.71
CA ARG A 352 -46.37 -16.88 -24.72
C ARG A 352 -46.11 -18.29 -25.26
N ILE A 353 -45.43 -19.10 -24.49
CA ILE A 353 -45.00 -20.44 -24.87
C ILE A 353 -45.49 -21.42 -23.85
N GLU A 354 -46.03 -22.54 -24.30
CA GLU A 354 -46.48 -23.62 -23.42
C GLU A 354 -45.34 -24.64 -23.26
N LEU A 355 -44.96 -24.94 -22.03
CA LEU A 355 -44.08 -26.04 -21.67
C LEU A 355 -44.88 -27.14 -20.96
N SER A 356 -44.65 -28.38 -21.34
CA SER A 356 -45.30 -29.54 -20.75
C SER A 356 -44.34 -30.73 -20.84
N ASP A 357 -43.62 -30.98 -19.73
CA ASP A 357 -42.53 -31.97 -19.67
C ASP A 357 -41.57 -31.82 -20.85
N SER A 358 -41.10 -30.59 -21.08
CA SER A 358 -40.36 -30.30 -22.32
C SER A 358 -39.31 -29.20 -22.11
N VAL A 359 -38.34 -29.15 -23.00
CA VAL A 359 -37.33 -28.11 -23.15
C VAL A 359 -37.52 -27.43 -24.50
N VAL A 360 -37.45 -26.10 -24.50
CA VAL A 360 -37.40 -25.26 -25.71
C VAL A 360 -36.09 -24.50 -25.74
N SER A 361 -35.60 -24.21 -26.94
CA SER A 361 -34.37 -23.47 -27.14
C SER A 361 -34.60 -22.27 -28.06
N PHE A 362 -33.88 -21.20 -27.78
CA PHE A 362 -33.90 -19.93 -28.55
C PHE A 362 -32.47 -19.58 -28.95
N ARG A 363 -32.27 -19.45 -30.27
CA ARG A 363 -30.95 -19.15 -30.84
C ARG A 363 -30.91 -17.70 -31.31
N PHE A 364 -29.83 -16.98 -30.96
CA PHE A 364 -29.67 -15.55 -31.20
C PHE A 364 -28.45 -15.26 -32.09
N PRO A 365 -28.55 -15.40 -33.39
CA PRO A 365 -27.55 -14.84 -34.30
C PRO A 365 -27.63 -13.31 -34.22
N TYR A 366 -26.50 -12.61 -34.34
CA TYR A 366 -26.47 -11.14 -34.28
C TYR A 366 -27.36 -10.53 -35.39
N LYS A 367 -28.17 -9.53 -34.99
CA LYS A 367 -28.95 -8.69 -35.90
C LYS A 367 -28.65 -7.23 -35.60
N LYS A 368 -28.67 -6.38 -36.62
CA LYS A 368 -28.38 -4.95 -36.47
C LYS A 368 -29.32 -4.25 -35.45
N GLU A 369 -30.55 -4.69 -35.32
CA GLU A 369 -31.55 -4.16 -34.36
C GLU A 369 -31.21 -4.47 -32.90
N TYR A 370 -30.28 -5.40 -32.65
CA TYR A 370 -29.82 -5.75 -31.30
C TYR A 370 -28.83 -4.72 -30.71
N GLY A 371 -28.27 -3.85 -31.56
CA GLY A 371 -27.30 -2.85 -31.11
C GLY A 371 -26.11 -3.47 -30.42
N ASP A 372 -25.78 -3.03 -29.20
CA ASP A 372 -24.66 -3.55 -28.40
C ASP A 372 -25.02 -4.81 -27.60
N GLY A 373 -26.32 -5.09 -27.47
CA GLY A 373 -26.78 -6.30 -26.78
C GLY A 373 -28.28 -6.34 -26.59
N ILE A 374 -28.75 -7.52 -26.20
CA ILE A 374 -30.15 -7.80 -25.89
C ILE A 374 -30.28 -8.38 -24.49
N LEU A 375 -31.43 -8.13 -23.91
CA LEU A 375 -31.94 -8.80 -22.72
C LEU A 375 -33.08 -9.74 -23.15
N VAL A 376 -32.96 -11.01 -22.83
CA VAL A 376 -34.03 -11.97 -22.94
C VAL A 376 -34.61 -12.21 -21.55
N SER A 377 -35.84 -11.76 -21.33
CA SER A 377 -36.54 -11.91 -20.05
C SER A 377 -37.61 -12.97 -20.16
N MET A 378 -37.55 -13.94 -19.27
CA MET A 378 -38.47 -15.08 -19.27
C MET A 378 -39.09 -15.25 -17.87
N ALA A 379 -40.37 -15.54 -17.81
CA ALA A 379 -41.03 -15.76 -16.54
C ALA A 379 -42.25 -16.69 -16.69
N PHE A 380 -42.51 -17.46 -15.66
CA PHE A 380 -43.73 -18.21 -15.51
C PHE A 380 -44.16 -18.33 -14.03
N VAL A 381 -45.43 -18.61 -13.82
CA VAL A 381 -45.96 -18.88 -12.48
C VAL A 381 -46.45 -20.34 -12.45
N LYS A 382 -45.99 -21.09 -11.47
CA LYS A 382 -46.49 -22.46 -11.20
C LYS A 382 -46.69 -22.61 -9.70
N ASP A 383 -47.84 -23.15 -9.33
CA ASP A 383 -48.23 -23.41 -7.93
C ASP A 383 -48.05 -22.18 -7.01
N GLY A 384 -48.44 -21.00 -7.52
CA GLY A 384 -48.37 -19.73 -6.79
C GLY A 384 -46.96 -19.14 -6.66
N ARG A 385 -45.92 -19.74 -7.25
CA ARG A 385 -44.56 -19.28 -7.24
C ARG A 385 -44.14 -18.72 -8.59
N LEU A 386 -43.50 -17.55 -8.58
CA LEU A 386 -42.88 -16.94 -9.76
C LEU A 386 -41.47 -17.53 -9.96
N TYR A 387 -41.24 -17.98 -11.19
CA TYR A 387 -39.91 -18.35 -11.72
C TYR A 387 -39.55 -17.32 -12.80
N SER A 388 -38.31 -16.78 -12.78
CA SER A 388 -37.90 -15.78 -13.75
C SER A 388 -36.42 -15.86 -14.04
N HIS A 389 -36.08 -15.71 -15.33
CA HIS A 389 -34.70 -15.68 -15.84
C HIS A 389 -34.49 -14.47 -16.71
N ASN A 390 -33.30 -13.88 -16.58
CA ASN A 390 -32.83 -12.80 -17.43
C ASN A 390 -31.48 -13.21 -18.04
N ALA A 391 -31.43 -13.30 -19.35
CA ALA A 391 -30.23 -13.62 -20.10
C ALA A 391 -29.76 -12.40 -20.89
N GLN A 392 -28.57 -11.96 -20.64
CA GLN A 392 -27.93 -10.91 -21.45
C GLN A 392 -27.07 -11.55 -22.52
N ILE A 393 -27.14 -11.04 -23.75
CA ILE A 393 -26.30 -11.43 -24.87
C ILE A 393 -25.77 -10.13 -25.47
N MET A 394 -24.45 -9.99 -25.51
CA MET A 394 -23.76 -8.75 -25.87
C MET A 394 -22.85 -8.95 -27.06
N LYS A 395 -22.44 -7.87 -27.69
CA LYS A 395 -21.32 -7.93 -28.64
C LYS A 395 -20.04 -8.32 -27.88
N PRO A 396 -19.15 -9.09 -28.51
CA PRO A 396 -17.84 -9.35 -27.94
C PRO A 396 -17.13 -8.01 -27.71
N ALA A 397 -16.58 -7.84 -26.52
CA ALA A 397 -15.78 -6.66 -26.20
C ALA A 397 -14.54 -6.62 -27.12
N PRO A 398 -14.19 -5.48 -27.70
CA PRO A 398 -12.98 -5.38 -28.50
C PRO A 398 -11.75 -5.69 -27.64
N GLU A 399 -10.87 -6.54 -28.16
CA GLU A 399 -9.62 -6.82 -27.48
C GLU A 399 -8.69 -5.61 -27.53
N LYS A 400 -8.64 -4.86 -26.43
CA LYS A 400 -7.86 -3.62 -26.28
C LYS A 400 -6.50 -3.88 -25.63
N LYS A 401 -5.80 -4.93 -26.04
CA LYS A 401 -4.53 -5.34 -25.45
C LYS A 401 -3.36 -5.07 -26.38
N LEU A 402 -2.28 -4.53 -25.82
CA LEU A 402 -0.98 -4.44 -26.46
C LEU A 402 -0.03 -5.47 -25.82
N GLN A 403 0.87 -6.01 -26.64
CA GLN A 403 1.95 -6.87 -26.21
C GLN A 403 3.24 -6.04 -26.12
N LEU A 404 3.84 -5.97 -24.93
CA LEU A 404 5.13 -5.34 -24.70
C LEU A 404 6.18 -6.42 -24.51
N LYS A 405 7.27 -6.35 -25.28
CA LYS A 405 8.34 -7.35 -25.23
C LYS A 405 9.69 -6.64 -25.18
N TRP A 406 10.56 -7.08 -24.28
CA TRP A 406 11.95 -6.62 -24.25
C TRP A 406 12.70 -7.08 -25.50
N THR A 407 13.35 -6.14 -26.18
CA THR A 407 14.32 -6.41 -27.23
C THR A 407 15.73 -6.44 -26.65
N THR A 408 16.03 -5.49 -25.74
CA THR A 408 17.28 -5.44 -24.98
C THR A 408 16.95 -5.12 -23.53
N PHE A 409 17.38 -5.98 -22.61
CA PHE A 409 17.19 -5.82 -21.17
C PHE A 409 18.33 -6.53 -20.42
N ARG A 410 18.84 -5.92 -19.36
CA ARG A 410 19.79 -6.51 -18.42
C ARG A 410 19.22 -6.52 -17.03
N ASP A 411 19.24 -7.67 -16.38
CA ASP A 411 18.77 -7.89 -15.01
C ASP A 411 19.87 -7.69 -13.96
N LYS A 412 21.15 -7.61 -14.38
CA LYS A 412 22.31 -7.34 -13.53
C LYS A 412 23.03 -6.11 -14.01
N LEU A 413 23.16 -5.13 -13.15
CA LEU A 413 23.73 -3.83 -13.43
C LEU A 413 24.82 -3.48 -12.43
N ARG A 414 25.68 -2.54 -12.80
CA ARG A 414 26.63 -1.92 -11.88
C ARG A 414 26.12 -0.54 -11.44
N PRO A 415 26.33 -0.15 -10.18
CA PRO A 415 26.02 1.21 -9.73
C PRO A 415 26.71 2.27 -10.60
N GLY A 416 25.96 3.34 -10.91
CA GLY A 416 26.47 4.44 -11.75
C GLY A 416 26.61 4.14 -13.24
N GLN A 417 26.17 2.98 -13.72
CA GLN A 417 26.30 2.56 -15.11
C GLN A 417 25.32 3.30 -16.03
N GLU A 418 25.80 3.70 -17.21
CA GLU A 418 24.94 4.12 -18.31
C GLU A 418 24.33 2.89 -18.99
N GLU A 419 23.01 2.91 -19.21
CA GLU A 419 22.26 1.84 -19.85
C GLU A 419 21.33 2.34 -20.93
N GLU A 420 21.11 1.50 -21.94
CA GLU A 420 20.10 1.64 -22.95
C GLU A 420 19.29 0.35 -23.06
N TRP A 421 17.99 0.42 -22.70
CA TRP A 421 17.06 -0.68 -22.87
C TRP A 421 16.11 -0.43 -24.02
N LYS A 422 15.71 -1.48 -24.70
CA LYS A 422 14.79 -1.42 -25.82
C LYS A 422 13.64 -2.38 -25.64
N LEU A 423 12.45 -1.91 -25.90
CA LEU A 423 11.25 -2.74 -25.91
C LEU A 423 10.40 -2.45 -27.15
N THR A 424 9.64 -3.44 -27.57
CA THR A 424 8.74 -3.35 -28.73
C THR A 424 7.30 -3.45 -28.24
N VAL A 425 6.45 -2.56 -28.75
CA VAL A 425 5.01 -2.50 -28.49
C VAL A 425 4.27 -2.98 -29.75
N LEU A 426 3.52 -4.06 -29.62
CA LEU A 426 2.83 -4.73 -30.72
C LEU A 426 1.35 -4.88 -30.43
N TYR A 427 0.53 -4.90 -31.47
CA TYR A 427 -0.82 -5.41 -31.40
C TYR A 427 -0.83 -6.95 -31.24
N PRO A 428 -1.95 -7.58 -30.81
CA PRO A 428 -2.05 -9.04 -30.69
C PRO A 428 -1.74 -9.79 -31.97
N ASP A 429 -1.99 -9.16 -33.11
CA ASP A 429 -1.70 -9.71 -34.45
C ASP A 429 -0.24 -9.57 -34.90
N GLY A 430 0.62 -9.01 -34.05
CA GLY A 430 2.06 -8.84 -34.30
C GLY A 430 2.44 -7.57 -35.06
N ARG A 431 1.50 -6.72 -35.46
CA ARG A 431 1.81 -5.44 -36.11
C ARG A 431 2.38 -4.43 -35.10
N PRO A 432 3.34 -3.58 -35.49
CA PRO A 432 3.82 -2.48 -34.67
C PRO A 432 2.69 -1.54 -34.24
N ALA A 433 2.71 -1.10 -33.00
CA ALA A 433 1.74 -0.14 -32.48
C ALA A 433 2.34 1.26 -32.40
N GLU A 434 1.63 2.27 -32.91
CA GLU A 434 1.90 3.67 -32.62
C GLU A 434 1.37 3.97 -31.22
N ALA A 435 2.24 4.00 -30.22
CA ALA A 435 1.87 4.11 -28.80
C ALA A 435 2.71 5.17 -28.07
N GLU A 436 2.14 5.71 -27.01
CA GLU A 436 2.85 6.47 -25.97
C GLU A 436 2.97 5.61 -24.72
N MET A 437 4.10 5.72 -24.03
CA MET A 437 4.43 4.92 -22.86
C MET A 437 4.89 5.79 -21.70
N LEU A 438 4.32 5.55 -20.53
CA LEU A 438 4.90 5.92 -19.25
C LEU A 438 5.89 4.83 -18.85
N ALA A 439 7.13 5.20 -18.58
CA ALA A 439 8.18 4.32 -18.08
C ALA A 439 8.81 4.92 -16.82
N THR A 440 8.91 4.13 -15.77
CA THR A 440 9.57 4.53 -14.53
C THR A 440 10.37 3.38 -13.95
N MET A 441 11.46 3.72 -13.26
CA MET A 441 12.27 2.76 -12.53
C MET A 441 12.67 3.33 -11.17
N TYR A 442 12.39 2.60 -10.10
CA TYR A 442 12.64 3.00 -8.73
C TYR A 442 13.23 1.86 -7.89
N ASP A 443 13.78 2.23 -6.73
CA ASP A 443 14.35 1.29 -5.76
C ASP A 443 13.25 0.40 -5.18
N ALA A 444 13.33 -0.91 -5.42
CA ALA A 444 12.31 -1.88 -5.00
C ALA A 444 12.18 -2.01 -3.47
N SER A 445 13.15 -1.51 -2.69
CA SER A 445 13.03 -1.45 -1.23
C SER A 445 11.89 -0.57 -0.75
N LEU A 446 11.46 0.40 -1.56
CA LEU A 446 10.31 1.26 -1.29
C LEU A 446 8.99 0.48 -1.23
N ASP A 447 8.87 -0.63 -1.95
CA ASP A 447 7.68 -1.49 -1.89
C ASP A 447 7.45 -2.11 -0.49
N LYS A 448 8.48 -2.16 0.37
CA LYS A 448 8.35 -2.57 1.78
C LYS A 448 7.73 -1.50 2.66
N ILE A 449 7.90 -0.24 2.29
CA ILE A 449 7.31 0.91 2.99
C ILE A 449 5.88 1.13 2.51
N TYR A 450 5.67 1.07 1.19
CA TYR A 450 4.38 1.23 0.55
C TYR A 450 4.25 0.38 -0.72
N SER A 451 3.48 -0.69 -0.65
CA SER A 451 3.37 -1.71 -1.72
C SER A 451 2.30 -1.43 -2.78
N ALA A 452 1.61 -0.28 -2.72
CA ALA A 452 0.48 0.01 -3.61
C ALA A 452 0.87 0.64 -4.96
N HIS A 453 2.15 0.65 -5.32
CA HIS A 453 2.60 1.15 -6.62
C HIS A 453 2.17 0.21 -7.75
N LYS A 454 1.05 0.54 -8.38
CA LYS A 454 0.53 -0.21 -9.54
C LYS A 454 0.22 0.77 -10.66
N LEU A 455 0.74 0.47 -11.84
CA LEU A 455 0.26 1.12 -13.06
C LEU A 455 -0.97 0.35 -13.55
N ASP A 456 -2.12 1.01 -13.58
CA ASP A 456 -3.34 0.45 -14.15
C ASP A 456 -4.02 1.49 -15.01
N PHE A 457 -4.44 1.08 -16.18
CA PHE A 457 -5.11 2.00 -17.11
C PHE A 457 -6.58 2.21 -16.71
N GLY A 458 -7.15 1.28 -15.92
CA GLY A 458 -8.48 1.39 -15.33
C GLY A 458 -9.63 1.49 -16.33
N VAL A 459 -9.39 1.11 -17.59
CA VAL A 459 -10.42 1.17 -18.64
C VAL A 459 -11.01 -0.20 -18.83
N ASP A 460 -12.25 -0.33 -18.39
CA ASP A 460 -13.03 -1.55 -18.55
C ASP A 460 -14.06 -1.35 -19.66
N PHE A 461 -13.92 -2.09 -20.76
CA PHE A 461 -14.82 -1.99 -21.90
C PHE A 461 -15.97 -2.98 -21.72
N HIS A 462 -17.10 -2.48 -21.26
CA HIS A 462 -18.31 -3.30 -21.15
C HIS A 462 -19.44 -2.68 -21.97
N TYR A 463 -20.14 -3.54 -22.68
CA TYR A 463 -21.47 -3.17 -23.18
C TYR A 463 -22.47 -3.32 -22.04
N VAL A 464 -23.29 -2.31 -21.80
CA VAL A 464 -24.32 -2.34 -20.78
C VAL A 464 -25.67 -2.60 -21.43
N VAL A 465 -26.30 -3.69 -21.04
CA VAL A 465 -27.67 -4.01 -21.43
C VAL A 465 -28.58 -3.70 -20.24
N PRO A 466 -29.54 -2.78 -20.38
CA PRO A 466 -30.49 -2.50 -19.29
C PRO A 466 -31.25 -3.73 -18.86
N LEU A 467 -31.42 -3.90 -17.54
CA LEU A 467 -32.15 -5.03 -16.95
C LEU A 467 -33.63 -4.66 -16.74
N THR A 468 -34.52 -5.55 -17.14
CA THR A 468 -35.95 -5.48 -16.83
C THR A 468 -36.34 -6.73 -16.05
N TYR A 469 -37.08 -6.58 -14.98
CA TYR A 469 -37.44 -7.69 -14.10
C TYR A 469 -38.91 -7.93 -14.06
N TRP A 470 -39.30 -9.20 -14.15
CA TRP A 470 -40.61 -9.64 -13.67
C TRP A 470 -40.64 -9.64 -12.16
N ASN A 471 -41.64 -8.97 -11.59
CA ASN A 471 -41.75 -8.75 -10.15
C ASN A 471 -43.15 -8.98 -9.66
N THR A 472 -43.32 -9.71 -8.54
CA THR A 472 -44.56 -9.93 -7.85
C THR A 472 -44.64 -9.22 -6.50
N SER A 473 -43.75 -8.28 -6.23
CA SER A 473 -43.65 -7.63 -4.92
C SER A 473 -44.89 -6.77 -4.53
N TYR A 474 -45.68 -6.37 -5.50
CA TYR A 474 -46.91 -5.61 -5.26
C TYR A 474 -47.95 -6.39 -4.44
N MET A 475 -47.83 -7.70 -4.34
CA MET A 475 -48.83 -8.55 -3.68
C MET A 475 -48.43 -9.04 -2.29
N ARG A 476 -47.25 -8.62 -1.78
CA ARG A 476 -46.65 -9.36 -0.65
C ARG A 476 -46.91 -8.80 0.74
N ASN A 477 -47.19 -7.53 0.88
CA ASN A 477 -47.31 -6.98 2.22
C ASN A 477 -48.36 -5.88 2.29
N ALA A 478 -49.55 -6.18 2.86
CA ALA A 478 -50.40 -5.16 3.44
C ALA A 478 -49.79 -4.79 4.80
N TYR A 479 -49.16 -3.63 4.90
CA TYR A 479 -48.74 -3.09 6.18
C TYR A 479 -49.94 -2.36 6.82
N LEU A 480 -50.46 -2.91 7.89
CA LEU A 480 -51.40 -2.18 8.74
C LEU A 480 -50.56 -1.30 9.68
N TYR A 481 -50.49 0.00 9.35
CA TYR A 481 -49.96 0.97 10.31
C TYR A 481 -51.05 1.29 11.32
N VAL A 482 -50.92 0.76 12.50
CA VAL A 482 -51.74 1.21 13.65
C VAL A 482 -50.97 2.35 14.29
N ASP A 483 -51.47 3.56 14.07
CA ASP A 483 -50.91 4.75 14.72
C ASP A 483 -51.41 4.76 16.16
N PHE A 484 -50.61 4.21 17.05
CA PHE A 484 -50.86 4.38 18.48
C PHE A 484 -50.38 5.79 18.85
N PRO A 485 -51.26 6.66 19.36
CA PRO A 485 -50.84 7.96 19.88
C PRO A 485 -50.07 7.73 21.19
N LEU A 486 -48.86 7.22 21.07
CA LEU A 486 -47.91 7.25 22.19
C LEU A 486 -47.61 8.70 22.49
N LYS A 487 -48.16 9.24 23.57
CA LYS A 487 -47.65 10.46 24.17
C LYS A 487 -46.15 10.22 24.46
N ARG A 488 -45.29 10.63 23.55
CA ARG A 488 -43.86 10.73 23.85
C ARG A 488 -43.71 11.76 24.96
N LEU A 489 -43.45 11.31 26.15
CA LEU A 489 -42.89 12.15 27.18
C LEU A 489 -41.54 12.65 26.62
N ARG A 490 -41.47 13.90 26.19
CA ARG A 490 -40.19 14.55 25.91
C ARG A 490 -39.49 14.68 27.25
N ALA A 491 -38.54 13.82 27.51
CA ALA A 491 -37.51 14.12 28.49
C ALA A 491 -36.82 15.40 28.01
N VAL A 492 -36.91 16.46 28.81
CA VAL A 492 -36.07 17.64 28.55
C VAL A 492 -34.63 17.20 28.67
N PRO A 493 -33.81 17.30 27.61
CA PRO A 493 -32.40 17.00 27.75
C PRO A 493 -31.81 17.97 28.78
N LEU A 494 -31.33 17.47 29.88
CA LEU A 494 -30.56 18.25 30.82
C LEU A 494 -29.18 18.45 30.15
N GLU A 495 -28.99 19.63 29.59
CA GLU A 495 -27.66 20.06 29.12
C GLU A 495 -26.87 20.51 30.35
N TYR A 496 -25.93 19.66 30.75
CA TYR A 496 -24.90 20.08 31.70
C TYR A 496 -23.79 20.78 30.93
N SER A 497 -23.36 21.97 31.45
CA SER A 497 -22.16 22.63 30.95
C SER A 497 -21.01 21.60 30.96
N GLU A 498 -20.49 21.25 29.81
CA GLU A 498 -19.32 20.38 29.76
C GLU A 498 -18.14 21.15 30.38
N LEU A 499 -17.73 20.75 31.58
CA LEU A 499 -16.42 21.04 32.07
C LEU A 499 -15.43 20.47 31.04
N ILE A 500 -14.48 21.26 30.61
CA ILE A 500 -13.37 20.83 29.74
C ILE A 500 -12.54 19.82 30.52
N ILE A 501 -12.98 18.57 30.49
CA ILE A 501 -12.19 17.43 30.88
C ILE A 501 -11.52 16.94 29.60
N PRO A 502 -10.18 16.81 29.55
CA PRO A 502 -9.51 16.22 28.40
C PRO A 502 -10.18 14.87 28.14
N SER A 503 -10.73 14.69 26.97
CA SER A 503 -11.47 13.51 26.59
C SER A 503 -10.56 12.27 26.58
N THR A 504 -10.46 11.60 27.70
CA THR A 504 -10.10 10.18 27.69
C THR A 504 -11.21 9.47 26.93
N GLY A 505 -10.88 8.97 25.75
CA GLY A 505 -11.75 8.46 24.73
C GLY A 505 -13.01 7.74 25.25
N ARG A 506 -14.12 8.36 25.09
CA ARG A 506 -15.42 7.73 25.26
C ARG A 506 -15.69 6.85 24.04
N MET A 507 -15.75 5.55 24.27
CA MET A 507 -16.44 4.67 23.37
C MET A 507 -17.93 5.03 23.43
N GLU A 508 -18.47 5.60 22.37
CA GLU A 508 -19.91 5.62 22.20
C GLU A 508 -20.40 4.18 22.00
N ALA A 509 -21.05 3.66 23.00
CA ALA A 509 -21.78 2.41 22.88
C ALA A 509 -22.95 2.66 21.92
N VAL A 510 -22.86 2.15 20.70
CA VAL A 510 -24.01 2.10 19.80
C VAL A 510 -25.01 1.12 20.41
N VAL A 511 -26.04 1.66 21.06
CA VAL A 511 -27.19 0.86 21.49
C VAL A 511 -27.95 0.51 20.21
N VAL A 512 -27.75 -0.71 19.72
CA VAL A 512 -28.58 -1.27 18.65
C VAL A 512 -29.91 -1.66 19.28
N GLY A 513 -30.91 -0.80 19.09
CA GLY A 513 -32.31 -1.15 19.43
C GLY A 513 -32.77 -2.38 18.63
N TYR A 514 -33.28 -3.37 19.31
CA TYR A 514 -33.94 -4.51 18.70
C TYR A 514 -35.11 -4.02 17.85
N GLY A 515 -35.06 -4.24 16.53
CA GLY A 515 -36.22 -4.02 15.66
C GLY A 515 -36.02 -3.39 14.29
N GLY A 516 -34.80 -3.15 13.85
CA GLY A 516 -34.51 -2.59 12.52
C GLY A 516 -33.84 -3.61 11.57
N SER A 517 -34.43 -3.74 10.40
CA SER A 517 -33.89 -4.56 9.31
C SER A 517 -32.43 -4.24 8.99
N PRO A 518 -31.53 -5.22 8.74
CA PRO A 518 -30.09 -5.00 8.55
C PRO A 518 -29.68 -4.15 7.34
N ARG A 519 -30.60 -3.74 6.51
CA ARG A 519 -30.32 -2.95 5.29
C ARG A 519 -30.26 -1.44 5.48
N ALA A 520 -30.72 -0.89 6.60
CA ALA A 520 -30.72 0.56 6.82
C ALA A 520 -29.41 1.09 7.46
N ALA A 521 -28.51 0.22 7.90
CA ALA A 521 -27.27 0.60 8.59
C ALA A 521 -26.08 0.85 7.65
N LEU A 522 -26.24 0.71 6.34
CA LEU A 522 -25.13 0.79 5.36
C LEU A 522 -25.03 2.12 4.61
N THR A 523 -25.89 3.11 4.91
CA THR A 523 -25.83 4.43 4.26
C THR A 523 -25.46 5.59 5.18
N GLY A 524 -25.05 5.31 6.41
CA GLY A 524 -24.47 6.31 7.30
C GLY A 524 -22.95 6.38 7.09
N SER A 525 -22.45 7.43 6.46
CA SER A 525 -21.03 7.72 6.39
C SER A 525 -20.45 7.82 7.81
N LEU A 526 -19.72 6.80 8.23
CA LEU A 526 -18.88 6.84 9.43
C LEU A 526 -17.72 7.81 9.17
N LYS A 527 -17.87 9.04 9.61
CA LYS A 527 -16.72 9.93 9.76
C LYS A 527 -15.90 9.43 10.96
N ILE A 528 -14.93 8.58 10.70
CA ILE A 528 -13.88 8.26 11.67
C ILE A 528 -12.91 9.43 11.66
N ARG A 529 -13.09 10.36 12.57
CA ARG A 529 -12.07 11.38 12.90
C ARG A 529 -10.98 10.73 13.73
N GLY A 530 -9.79 10.78 13.19
CA GLY A 530 -8.45 10.71 13.76
C GLY A 530 -8.24 10.01 15.10
N ARG A 531 -7.58 8.85 15.03
CA ARG A 531 -6.87 8.25 16.15
C ARG A 531 -5.55 7.67 15.65
N SER A 532 -4.52 8.45 15.67
CA SER A 532 -3.16 7.93 15.60
C SER A 532 -2.21 8.42 16.71
N ALA A 533 -2.66 9.31 17.59
CA ALA A 533 -1.80 9.82 18.66
C ALA A 533 -1.94 9.08 20.01
N ALA A 534 -3.03 8.32 20.23
CA ALA A 534 -3.26 7.69 21.55
C ALA A 534 -2.59 6.32 21.75
N ASN A 535 -2.20 5.64 20.67
CA ASN A 535 -1.56 4.32 20.79
C ASN A 535 -0.03 4.37 20.95
N ALA A 536 0.60 5.50 20.74
CA ALA A 536 2.04 5.67 20.96
C ALA A 536 2.41 5.86 22.45
N VAL A 537 1.51 6.43 23.24
CA VAL A 537 1.78 6.71 24.66
C VAL A 537 1.57 5.47 25.56
N MET A 538 0.72 4.52 25.16
CA MET A 538 0.50 3.31 25.98
C MET A 538 1.57 2.23 25.80
N LYS A 539 2.48 2.35 24.84
CA LYS A 539 3.59 1.41 24.67
C LYS A 539 4.85 1.76 25.47
N GLN A 540 4.89 2.93 26.08
CA GLN A 540 6.07 3.42 26.78
C GLN A 540 6.04 3.18 28.30
N GLU A 541 4.90 2.80 28.88
CA GLU A 541 4.79 2.52 30.31
C GLU A 541 4.96 1.05 30.71
N ALA A 542 5.12 0.13 29.78
CA ALA A 542 5.24 -1.30 30.06
C ALA A 542 6.69 -1.84 30.02
N VAL A 543 7.70 -1.00 29.86
CA VAL A 543 9.11 -1.43 29.70
C VAL A 543 10.02 -1.02 30.86
N THR A 544 9.48 -0.57 31.99
CA THR A 544 10.33 -0.04 33.08
C THR A 544 10.58 -1.03 34.24
N ASP A 545 10.31 -2.30 34.07
CA ASP A 545 10.67 -3.27 35.13
C ASP A 545 11.20 -4.59 34.54
N MET A 546 12.38 -4.52 33.94
CA MET A 546 13.28 -5.69 33.91
C MET A 546 14.74 -5.21 34.00
N VAL A 547 15.26 -5.29 35.18
CA VAL A 547 16.69 -5.14 35.48
C VAL A 547 17.43 -6.35 34.86
N LEU A 548 18.20 -6.06 33.80
CA LEU A 548 19.17 -7.02 33.28
C LEU A 548 20.45 -6.91 34.10
N GLN A 549 20.82 -8.00 34.71
CA GLN A 549 22.17 -8.23 35.19
C GLN A 549 23.08 -8.40 33.99
N GLU A 550 23.96 -7.44 33.76
CA GLU A 550 25.11 -7.60 32.89
C GLU A 550 26.23 -8.35 33.62
N GLU A 551 26.56 -9.55 33.14
CA GLU A 551 27.87 -10.13 33.43
C GLU A 551 28.93 -9.39 32.59
N MET A 552 29.80 -8.68 33.31
CA MET A 552 30.98 -8.05 32.74
C MET A 552 32.01 -9.13 32.40
N VAL A 553 32.36 -9.23 31.13
CA VAL A 553 33.63 -9.84 30.74
C VAL A 553 34.64 -8.73 30.58
N GLU A 554 35.51 -8.61 31.60
CA GLU A 554 36.73 -7.80 31.52
C GLU A 554 37.70 -8.42 30.52
N THR A 555 38.05 -7.69 29.48
CA THR A 555 39.35 -7.86 28.80
C THR A 555 40.07 -6.53 28.80
N SER A 556 41.13 -6.53 29.61
CA SER A 556 42.11 -5.47 29.72
C SER A 556 42.92 -5.31 28.43
N ALA A 557 43.03 -4.08 27.93
CA ALA A 557 44.26 -3.62 27.31
C ALA A 557 44.33 -2.07 27.37
N GLN A 558 45.08 -1.60 28.34
CA GLN A 558 45.67 -0.27 28.29
C GLN A 558 46.76 -0.30 27.21
N GLU A 559 46.73 0.69 26.35
CA GLU A 559 47.94 1.33 25.89
C GLU A 559 47.59 2.73 25.34
N ASN A 560 48.10 3.74 26.00
CA ASN A 560 48.15 5.12 25.59
C ASN A 560 49.04 5.20 24.36
N ALA A 561 48.55 5.72 23.25
CA ALA A 561 49.39 6.25 22.17
C ALA A 561 49.07 7.71 22.00
N GLU A 562 50.07 8.51 22.23
CA GLU A 562 50.12 9.95 21.97
C GLU A 562 49.78 10.25 20.51
N MET A 563 48.91 11.28 20.34
CA MET A 563 48.59 11.80 19.01
C MET A 563 49.80 12.53 18.43
N ASP A 564 50.42 11.93 17.46
CA ASP A 564 51.28 12.62 16.51
C ASP A 564 50.42 13.14 15.35
N SER A 565 50.34 14.45 15.28
CA SER A 565 49.57 15.16 14.27
C SER A 565 50.48 15.46 13.09
N SER A 566 50.47 14.59 12.10
CA SER A 566 50.73 14.89 10.69
C SER A 566 50.92 13.59 9.90
N GLU A 567 49.85 13.04 9.38
CA GLU A 567 49.96 12.13 8.24
C GLU A 567 49.07 12.62 7.11
N GLU A 568 49.71 12.72 5.97
CA GLU A 568 49.15 13.08 4.68
C GLU A 568 47.89 12.32 4.36
N LEU A 569 46.97 13.03 3.72
CA LEU A 569 45.86 12.43 2.98
C LEU A 569 46.33 11.19 2.23
N ALA A 570 45.91 10.02 2.65
CA ALA A 570 46.14 8.83 1.86
C ALA A 570 45.50 9.08 0.50
N GLU A 571 46.31 9.15 -0.55
CA GLU A 571 45.86 9.12 -1.92
C GLU A 571 44.94 7.88 -2.06
N THR A 572 43.63 8.09 -2.04
CA THR A 572 42.64 7.08 -2.41
C THR A 572 42.71 6.98 -3.93
N GLY A 573 43.75 6.36 -4.43
CA GLY A 573 43.92 6.10 -5.84
C GLY A 573 42.76 5.24 -6.33
N ASP A 574 41.99 5.71 -7.31
CA ASP A 574 41.02 5.00 -8.16
C ASP A 574 39.86 4.26 -7.49
N ILE A 575 39.54 4.51 -6.20
CA ILE A 575 38.38 3.91 -5.56
C ILE A 575 37.14 4.79 -5.86
N GLN A 576 36.20 4.23 -6.60
CA GLN A 576 34.93 4.90 -6.88
C GLN A 576 34.10 5.00 -5.61
N ILE A 577 33.94 6.23 -5.08
CA ILE A 577 33.08 6.52 -3.93
C ILE A 577 31.65 6.78 -4.44
N ARG A 578 30.68 6.09 -3.89
CA ARG A 578 29.28 6.22 -4.24
C ARG A 578 28.65 7.39 -3.46
N GLU A 579 27.95 8.29 -4.18
CA GLU A 579 27.34 9.49 -3.63
C GLU A 579 25.89 9.71 -4.11
N ASN A 580 25.53 9.20 -5.29
CA ASN A 580 24.20 9.35 -5.86
C ASN A 580 23.28 8.22 -5.42
N PHE A 581 22.52 8.44 -4.37
CA PHE A 581 21.55 7.46 -3.83
C PHE A 581 20.10 7.83 -4.16
N ALA A 582 19.85 8.43 -5.31
CA ALA A 582 18.49 8.72 -5.77
C ALA A 582 17.62 7.44 -5.77
N GLU A 583 16.40 7.56 -5.32
CA GLU A 583 15.46 6.43 -5.20
C GLU A 583 14.74 6.12 -6.51
N THR A 584 14.73 7.07 -7.44
CA THR A 584 14.17 6.94 -8.79
C THR A 584 15.30 7.07 -9.80
N ALA A 585 15.50 6.02 -10.60
CA ALA A 585 16.48 6.07 -11.68
C ALA A 585 16.00 6.97 -12.82
N PHE A 586 14.72 6.85 -13.16
CA PHE A 586 14.06 7.73 -14.15
C PHE A 586 12.53 7.69 -14.02
N PHE A 587 11.91 8.76 -14.53
CA PHE A 587 10.48 8.86 -14.73
C PHE A 587 10.24 9.51 -16.11
N TYR A 588 9.89 8.71 -17.10
CA TYR A 588 9.62 9.15 -18.48
C TYR A 588 8.13 8.99 -18.80
N PRO A 589 7.35 10.05 -18.66
CA PRO A 589 5.89 9.95 -18.77
C PRO A 589 5.35 9.81 -20.19
N GLN A 590 6.15 10.13 -21.23
CA GLN A 590 5.65 10.31 -22.61
C GLN A 590 6.66 9.82 -23.65
N LEU A 591 7.21 8.62 -23.47
CA LEU A 591 8.01 7.97 -24.50
C LEU A 591 7.12 7.56 -25.67
N ARG A 592 7.64 7.57 -26.89
CA ARG A 592 6.89 7.20 -28.08
C ARG A 592 7.56 6.10 -28.87
N THR A 593 6.76 5.21 -29.43
CA THR A 593 7.24 4.21 -30.38
C THR A 593 7.70 4.86 -31.68
N ASN A 594 8.74 4.29 -32.27
CA ASN A 594 9.12 4.56 -33.65
C ASN A 594 8.22 3.79 -34.64
N GLU A 595 8.51 3.86 -35.94
CA GLU A 595 7.74 3.18 -37.00
C GLU A 595 7.73 1.65 -36.88
N THR A 596 8.72 1.07 -36.21
CA THR A 596 8.80 -0.37 -35.94
C THR A 596 8.16 -0.78 -34.61
N GLY A 597 7.54 0.16 -33.90
CA GLY A 597 6.94 -0.09 -32.59
C GLY A 597 7.96 -0.16 -31.45
N GLU A 598 9.22 0.24 -31.68
CA GLU A 598 10.29 0.18 -30.67
C GLU A 598 10.37 1.49 -29.87
N ILE A 599 10.64 1.35 -28.56
CA ILE A 599 10.97 2.43 -27.63
C ILE A 599 12.37 2.16 -27.07
N SER A 600 13.23 3.17 -27.13
CA SER A 600 14.55 3.18 -26.48
C SER A 600 14.48 3.98 -25.18
N ILE A 601 15.05 3.42 -24.11
CA ILE A 601 15.08 3.99 -22.75
C ILE A 601 16.54 4.10 -22.34
N SER A 602 17.09 5.31 -22.34
CA SER A 602 18.46 5.57 -21.93
C SER A 602 18.47 6.25 -20.56
N PHE A 603 19.33 5.79 -19.67
CA PHE A 603 19.44 6.32 -18.30
C PHE A 603 20.80 6.04 -17.68
N VAL A 604 21.15 6.81 -16.66
CA VAL A 604 22.26 6.54 -15.75
C VAL A 604 21.69 5.97 -14.47
N LEU A 605 22.16 4.78 -14.08
CA LEU A 605 21.67 4.13 -12.87
C LEU A 605 22.21 4.85 -11.63
N PRO A 606 21.40 5.19 -10.62
CA PRO A 606 21.91 5.65 -9.33
C PRO A 606 22.85 4.61 -8.69
N GLU A 607 23.67 5.05 -7.74
CA GLU A 607 24.77 4.25 -7.20
C GLU A 607 24.36 3.37 -6.01
N SER A 608 23.06 3.25 -5.73
CA SER A 608 22.54 2.36 -4.69
C SER A 608 22.73 0.89 -5.04
N LEU A 609 23.26 0.12 -4.07
CA LEU A 609 23.34 -1.35 -4.14
C LEU A 609 21.98 -1.94 -3.77
N THR A 610 21.13 -2.10 -4.75
CA THR A 610 19.71 -2.46 -4.54
C THR A 610 19.11 -3.18 -5.75
N ARG A 611 17.88 -3.63 -5.58
CA ARG A 611 17.02 -4.09 -6.68
C ARG A 611 16.19 -2.94 -7.21
N TRP A 612 16.26 -2.71 -8.50
CA TRP A 612 15.48 -1.71 -9.21
C TRP A 612 14.24 -2.34 -9.82
N LYS A 613 13.09 -1.72 -9.64
CA LYS A 613 11.82 -2.14 -10.24
C LYS A 613 11.44 -1.19 -11.35
N PHE A 614 11.36 -1.74 -12.55
CA PHE A 614 10.85 -1.07 -13.73
C PHE A 614 9.37 -1.32 -13.88
N MET A 615 8.62 -0.28 -14.22
CA MET A 615 7.22 -0.35 -14.61
C MET A 615 6.97 0.45 -15.87
N GLY A 616 6.28 -0.15 -16.83
CA GLY A 616 5.90 0.47 -18.09
C GLY A 616 4.43 0.26 -18.42
N LEU A 617 3.75 1.33 -18.86
CA LEU A 617 2.38 1.32 -19.33
C LEU A 617 2.33 2.03 -20.67
N ALA A 618 2.01 1.30 -21.74
CA ALA A 618 1.85 1.85 -23.07
C ALA A 618 0.39 1.88 -23.49
N HIS A 619 0.00 2.90 -24.25
CA HIS A 619 -1.34 2.99 -24.84
C HIS A 619 -1.33 3.68 -26.20
N THR A 620 -2.34 3.37 -27.03
CA THR A 620 -2.58 4.01 -28.31
C THR A 620 -3.64 5.11 -28.23
N ARG A 621 -3.82 5.87 -29.29
CA ARG A 621 -4.92 6.85 -29.39
C ARG A 621 -6.30 6.23 -29.36
N ASN A 622 -6.40 4.95 -29.68
CA ASN A 622 -7.65 4.18 -29.61
C ASN A 622 -7.86 3.47 -28.27
N VAL A 623 -6.99 3.78 -27.28
CA VAL A 623 -7.05 3.23 -25.91
C VAL A 623 -6.78 1.71 -25.86
N ASP A 624 -6.04 1.17 -26.85
CA ASP A 624 -5.41 -0.14 -26.68
C ASP A 624 -4.24 0.04 -25.72
N TYR A 625 -4.05 -0.87 -24.75
CA TYR A 625 -3.04 -0.69 -23.73
C TYR A 625 -2.35 -1.98 -23.33
N GLY A 626 -1.18 -1.85 -22.80
CA GLY A 626 -0.40 -2.96 -22.24
C GLY A 626 0.55 -2.48 -21.17
N LYS A 627 0.93 -3.37 -20.28
CA LYS A 627 1.90 -3.09 -19.22
C LYS A 627 3.01 -4.12 -19.20
N ILE A 628 4.16 -3.69 -18.70
CA ILE A 628 5.34 -4.53 -18.53
C ILE A 628 6.03 -4.15 -17.22
N GLU A 629 6.44 -5.15 -16.45
CA GLU A 629 7.23 -4.96 -15.24
C GLU A 629 8.50 -5.80 -15.38
N ALA A 630 9.60 -5.30 -14.81
CA ALA A 630 10.86 -6.01 -14.75
C ALA A 630 11.65 -5.59 -13.51
N THR A 631 12.60 -6.41 -13.11
CA THR A 631 13.51 -6.06 -12.01
C THR A 631 14.95 -6.24 -12.46
N ALA A 632 15.81 -5.31 -12.06
CA ALA A 632 17.25 -5.39 -12.28
C ALA A 632 17.98 -5.19 -10.95
N THR A 633 19.04 -5.93 -10.70
CA THR A 633 19.82 -5.84 -9.46
C THR A 633 21.13 -5.12 -9.70
N ALA A 634 21.37 -4.03 -8.96
CA ALA A 634 22.66 -3.33 -8.93
C ALA A 634 23.52 -3.90 -7.81
N SER A 635 24.66 -4.50 -8.17
CA SER A 635 25.59 -5.11 -7.23
C SER A 635 27.03 -5.01 -7.72
N LYS A 636 27.97 -5.16 -6.78
CA LYS A 636 29.42 -5.34 -7.04
C LYS A 636 29.83 -6.73 -6.51
N GLU A 637 30.99 -7.23 -6.91
CA GLU A 637 31.53 -8.47 -6.36
C GLU A 637 31.92 -8.33 -4.89
N PHE A 638 32.37 -7.14 -4.51
CA PHE A 638 32.61 -6.74 -3.12
C PHE A 638 31.88 -5.44 -2.82
N MET A 639 31.14 -5.40 -1.72
CA MET A 639 30.25 -4.28 -1.37
C MET A 639 30.46 -3.85 0.08
N LEU A 640 30.59 -2.53 0.28
CA LEU A 640 30.52 -1.89 1.59
C LEU A 640 29.14 -1.26 1.76
N GLN A 641 28.41 -1.63 2.80
CA GLN A 641 27.09 -1.08 3.10
C GLN A 641 27.03 -0.55 4.53
N PRO A 642 27.27 0.75 4.75
CA PRO A 642 27.16 1.37 6.06
C PRO A 642 25.70 1.54 6.48
N ASN A 643 25.43 1.32 7.76
CA ASN A 643 24.14 1.61 8.36
C ASN A 643 24.12 3.05 8.89
N MET A 644 24.08 4.03 7.97
CA MET A 644 24.12 5.44 8.29
C MET A 644 22.86 5.90 9.05
N PRO A 645 23.01 6.63 10.18
CA PRO A 645 21.87 7.26 10.86
C PRO A 645 21.33 8.43 10.01
N ARG A 646 20.02 8.71 10.16
CA ARG A 646 19.39 9.88 9.51
C ARG A 646 19.94 11.20 10.04
N PHE A 647 20.24 11.26 11.33
CA PHE A 647 20.85 12.40 12.05
C PHE A 647 21.55 11.88 13.31
N VAL A 648 22.32 12.75 13.93
CA VAL A 648 22.90 12.55 15.26
C VAL A 648 22.64 13.79 16.11
N ARG A 649 22.71 13.66 17.44
CA ARG A 649 22.55 14.80 18.35
C ARG A 649 23.87 15.16 19.02
N VAL A 650 24.05 16.44 19.26
CA VAL A 650 25.19 16.95 20.02
C VAL A 650 25.31 16.24 21.37
N GLY A 651 26.51 15.82 21.72
CA GLY A 651 26.77 15.10 22.97
C GLY A 651 26.50 13.59 22.92
N ASP A 652 25.92 13.05 21.82
CA ASP A 652 25.74 11.62 21.69
C ASP A 652 27.07 10.91 21.43
N LYS A 653 27.17 9.67 21.94
CA LYS A 653 28.15 8.70 21.52
C LYS A 653 27.53 7.85 20.43
N ALA A 654 27.77 8.24 19.18
CA ALA A 654 27.16 7.61 18.03
C ALA A 654 28.00 6.42 17.54
N ASN A 655 27.30 5.44 16.95
CA ASN A 655 27.91 4.25 16.39
C ASN A 655 27.44 4.04 14.95
N ILE A 656 28.39 3.84 14.01
CA ILE A 656 28.10 3.49 12.63
C ILE A 656 28.72 2.13 12.33
N ALA A 657 27.87 1.12 12.16
CA ALA A 657 28.29 -0.20 11.71
C ALA A 657 28.20 -0.28 10.19
N ALA A 658 29.03 -1.11 9.57
CA ALA A 658 28.96 -1.40 8.15
C ALA A 658 29.14 -2.90 7.88
N SER A 659 28.39 -3.39 6.90
CA SER A 659 28.49 -4.74 6.38
C SER A 659 29.41 -4.76 5.17
N LEU A 660 30.31 -5.75 5.13
CA LEU A 660 31.25 -6.04 4.05
C LEU A 660 30.82 -7.34 3.40
N MET A 661 30.20 -7.27 2.23
CA MET A 661 29.65 -8.43 1.54
C MET A 661 30.58 -8.84 0.39
N ASN A 662 31.09 -10.05 0.43
CA ASN A 662 31.96 -10.60 -0.59
C ASN A 662 31.20 -11.66 -1.40
N LEU A 663 30.71 -11.31 -2.58
CA LEU A 663 30.00 -12.22 -3.49
C LEU A 663 30.95 -12.98 -4.42
N SER A 664 32.27 -12.71 -4.35
CA SER A 664 33.25 -13.43 -5.14
C SER A 664 33.62 -14.78 -4.51
N ASP A 665 34.26 -15.65 -5.29
CA ASP A 665 34.75 -16.95 -4.79
C ASP A 665 36.06 -16.83 -3.99
N LYS A 666 36.65 -15.63 -3.93
CA LYS A 666 37.95 -15.39 -3.27
C LYS A 666 37.79 -14.59 -2.00
N GLY A 667 38.62 -14.89 -0.99
CA GLY A 667 38.69 -14.05 0.21
C GLY A 667 39.28 -12.67 -0.11
N VAL A 668 38.77 -11.64 0.53
CA VAL A 668 39.23 -10.24 0.44
C VAL A 668 39.71 -9.79 1.80
N LYS A 669 40.95 -9.31 1.88
CA LYS A 669 41.53 -8.75 3.12
C LYS A 669 41.89 -7.30 2.88
N GLY A 670 41.73 -6.49 3.90
CA GLY A 670 42.03 -5.08 3.73
C GLY A 670 41.74 -4.25 4.98
N THR A 671 41.46 -2.97 4.75
CA THR A 671 41.18 -2.01 5.80
C THR A 671 39.96 -1.18 5.43
N VAL A 672 39.02 -1.04 6.37
CA VAL A 672 37.95 -0.03 6.27
C VAL A 672 38.40 1.24 6.99
N CYS A 673 38.36 2.36 6.29
CA CYS A 673 38.61 3.68 6.83
C CYS A 673 37.28 4.44 6.91
N MET A 674 36.93 4.96 8.09
CA MET A 674 35.82 5.90 8.27
C MET A 674 36.39 7.28 8.56
N GLU A 675 35.95 8.28 7.81
CA GLU A 675 36.29 9.66 7.99
C GLU A 675 35.03 10.50 8.20
N LEU A 676 35.08 11.42 9.19
CA LEU A 676 34.10 12.46 9.36
C LEU A 676 34.74 13.79 9.05
N PHE A 677 34.13 14.58 8.20
CA PHE A 677 34.69 15.86 7.77
C PHE A 677 33.59 16.92 7.61
N ASN A 678 34.02 18.20 7.63
CA ASN A 678 33.14 19.32 7.35
C ASN A 678 32.91 19.39 5.83
N PRO A 679 31.64 19.28 5.34
CA PRO A 679 31.37 19.28 3.90
C PRO A 679 31.68 20.60 3.18
N GLU A 680 31.79 21.74 3.92
CA GLU A 680 32.11 23.03 3.32
C GLU A 680 33.61 23.26 3.15
N THR A 681 34.43 22.71 4.05
CA THR A 681 35.88 22.93 4.06
C THR A 681 36.69 21.69 3.71
N GLU A 682 36.01 20.53 3.58
CA GLU A 682 36.62 19.21 3.40
C GLU A 682 37.61 18.81 4.49
N LYS A 683 37.62 19.54 5.61
CA LYS A 683 38.55 19.28 6.71
C LYS A 683 38.08 18.05 7.50
N VAL A 684 38.85 16.99 7.49
CA VAL A 684 38.66 15.81 8.30
C VAL A 684 38.90 16.15 9.77
N PHE A 685 38.00 15.80 10.64
CA PHE A 685 38.09 15.99 12.09
C PHE A 685 38.05 14.68 12.88
N TYR A 686 37.71 13.57 12.22
CA TYR A 686 37.76 12.25 12.80
C TYR A 686 38.12 11.24 11.71
N SER A 687 39.04 10.32 12.01
CA SER A 687 39.42 9.21 11.12
C SER A 687 39.74 7.99 11.95
N GLN A 688 39.20 6.86 11.58
CA GLN A 688 39.45 5.57 12.23
C GLN A 688 39.56 4.48 11.18
N LYS A 689 40.50 3.54 11.39
CA LYS A 689 40.75 2.39 10.48
C LYS A 689 40.54 1.08 11.22
N GLN A 690 39.89 0.11 10.57
CA GLN A 690 39.69 -1.26 11.07
C GLN A 690 40.09 -2.26 9.99
N LYS A 691 40.82 -3.31 10.35
CA LYS A 691 41.17 -4.40 9.42
C LYS A 691 40.01 -5.35 9.25
N PHE A 692 39.88 -5.93 8.05
CA PHE A 692 38.94 -6.97 7.75
C PHE A 692 39.56 -8.13 6.99
N ASP A 693 38.97 -9.33 7.11
CA ASP A 693 39.28 -10.55 6.36
C ASP A 693 37.94 -11.28 6.12
N VAL A 694 37.41 -11.18 4.89
CA VAL A 694 36.10 -11.73 4.52
C VAL A 694 36.32 -12.78 3.44
N LYS A 695 35.96 -14.04 3.73
CA LYS A 695 36.08 -15.12 2.76
C LYS A 695 35.05 -14.97 1.63
N GLY A 696 35.29 -15.71 0.53
CA GLY A 696 34.36 -15.79 -0.58
C GLY A 696 32.97 -16.27 -0.12
N GLY A 697 31.90 -15.57 -0.53
CA GLY A 697 30.54 -15.85 -0.12
C GLY A 697 30.15 -15.44 1.30
N GLU A 698 31.06 -14.84 2.09
CA GLU A 698 30.79 -14.44 3.48
C GLU A 698 30.53 -12.93 3.61
N THR A 699 29.87 -12.55 4.70
CA THR A 699 29.65 -11.16 5.12
C THR A 699 30.42 -10.88 6.42
N GLY A 700 31.27 -9.85 6.41
CA GLY A 700 31.96 -9.32 7.59
C GLY A 700 31.29 -8.05 8.10
N HIS A 701 31.62 -7.64 9.32
CA HIS A 701 31.11 -6.40 9.91
C HIS A 701 32.25 -5.60 10.54
N VAL A 702 32.14 -4.27 10.44
CA VAL A 702 32.99 -3.31 11.14
C VAL A 702 32.12 -2.30 11.87
N ASN A 703 32.67 -1.70 12.94
CA ASN A 703 31.92 -0.83 13.79
C ASN A 703 32.75 0.35 14.28
N PHE A 704 32.29 1.58 14.06
CA PHE A 704 32.98 2.80 14.40
C PHE A 704 32.17 3.61 15.38
N THR A 705 32.80 4.01 16.48
CA THR A 705 32.16 4.81 17.54
C THR A 705 32.86 6.16 17.66
N PHE A 706 32.08 7.24 17.71
CA PHE A 706 32.56 8.61 17.83
C PHE A 706 31.65 9.45 18.70
N GLU A 707 32.18 10.57 19.20
CA GLU A 707 31.40 11.56 19.96
C GLU A 707 30.98 12.72 19.05
N VAL A 708 29.72 13.13 19.19
CA VAL A 708 29.12 14.18 18.35
C VAL A 708 29.36 15.55 18.97
N SER A 709 30.15 16.40 18.28
CA SER A 709 30.49 17.77 18.72
C SER A 709 29.44 18.77 18.24
N ASP A 710 29.29 19.86 19.04
CA ASP A 710 28.46 21.03 18.71
C ASP A 710 29.09 21.98 17.67
N LYS A 711 30.29 21.66 17.20
CA LYS A 711 31.03 22.51 16.24
C LYS A 711 30.45 22.50 14.82
N TYR A 712 29.67 21.52 14.49
CA TYR A 712 29.15 21.29 13.15
C TYR A 712 27.65 21.06 13.19
N THR A 713 26.92 21.67 12.25
CA THR A 713 25.48 21.45 12.05
C THR A 713 25.22 20.29 11.07
N VAL A 714 26.22 19.98 10.26
CA VAL A 714 26.26 18.83 9.35
C VAL A 714 27.67 18.30 9.27
N MET A 715 27.80 17.01 9.20
CA MET A 715 29.06 16.32 8.89
C MET A 715 28.87 15.41 7.68
N ALA A 716 29.93 15.27 6.89
CA ALA A 716 30.03 14.23 5.88
C ALA A 716 30.72 13.01 6.50
N CYS A 717 30.14 11.83 6.28
CA CYS A 717 30.74 10.56 6.63
C CYS A 717 31.14 9.84 5.35
N ARG A 718 32.43 9.57 5.21
CA ARG A 718 33.01 8.79 4.13
C ARG A 718 33.53 7.48 4.71
N MET A 719 33.07 6.38 4.16
CA MET A 719 33.62 5.06 4.46
C MET A 719 34.21 4.44 3.20
N VAL A 720 35.40 3.92 3.30
CA VAL A 720 36.11 3.25 2.20
C VAL A 720 36.65 1.93 2.70
N ALA A 721 36.26 0.86 2.06
CA ALA A 721 36.86 -0.46 2.23
C ALA A 721 37.91 -0.69 1.12
N ASP A 722 39.15 -0.66 1.49
CA ASP A 722 40.29 -0.89 0.59
C ASP A 722 40.81 -2.31 0.82
N GLY A 723 40.53 -3.17 -0.12
CA GLY A 723 40.90 -4.58 -0.11
C GLY A 723 42.00 -4.90 -1.15
N ASP A 724 42.69 -6.01 -0.95
CA ASP A 724 43.76 -6.50 -1.80
C ASP A 724 43.32 -6.82 -3.24
N THR A 725 42.05 -7.08 -3.46
CA THR A 725 41.50 -7.48 -4.78
C THR A 725 40.38 -6.56 -5.24
N PHE A 726 39.53 -6.11 -4.30
CA PHE A 726 38.35 -5.31 -4.56
C PHE A 726 38.25 -4.19 -3.53
N SER A 727 37.69 -3.07 -3.96
CA SER A 727 37.41 -1.91 -3.10
C SER A 727 36.01 -1.35 -3.36
N ASP A 728 35.44 -0.74 -2.33
CA ASP A 728 34.17 -0.01 -2.43
C ASP A 728 34.12 1.14 -1.41
N GLY A 729 33.42 2.20 -1.73
CA GLY A 729 33.27 3.37 -0.85
C GLY A 729 31.90 4.00 -0.94
N GLU A 730 31.47 4.60 0.18
CA GLU A 730 30.23 5.33 0.28
C GLU A 730 30.41 6.61 1.08
N GLN A 731 29.80 7.73 0.62
CA GLN A 731 29.81 9.01 1.30
C GLN A 731 28.39 9.52 1.48
N ARG A 732 28.05 9.95 2.69
CA ARG A 732 26.76 10.57 3.01
C ARG A 732 26.90 11.75 3.94
N TYR A 733 25.94 12.67 3.89
CA TYR A 733 25.80 13.79 4.80
C TYR A 733 24.87 13.42 5.95
N ILE A 734 25.31 13.73 7.19
CA ILE A 734 24.57 13.44 8.42
C ILE A 734 24.31 14.76 9.15
N PRO A 735 23.04 15.18 9.30
CA PRO A 735 22.68 16.34 10.11
C PRO A 735 23.07 16.14 11.58
N VAL A 736 23.55 17.19 12.21
CA VAL A 736 23.87 17.24 13.64
C VAL A 736 22.83 18.13 14.31
N LEU A 737 21.93 17.52 15.07
CA LEU A 737 20.86 18.22 15.76
C LEU A 737 21.34 18.70 17.14
N THR A 738 20.81 19.82 17.60
CA THR A 738 21.11 20.31 18.96
C THR A 738 20.40 19.44 20.01
N ASP A 739 21.00 19.28 21.17
CA ASP A 739 20.44 18.71 22.39
C ASP A 739 19.70 19.75 23.25
N LYS A 740 19.63 21.00 22.76
CA LYS A 740 19.08 22.16 23.48
C LYS A 740 17.79 22.61 22.88
N GLN A 741 16.88 23.06 23.71
CA GLN A 741 15.61 23.69 23.33
C GLN A 741 15.59 25.16 23.73
N TRP A 742 15.14 26.03 22.83
CA TRP A 742 14.83 27.41 23.20
C TRP A 742 13.65 27.43 24.17
N VAL A 743 13.85 28.13 25.29
CA VAL A 743 12.79 28.46 26.23
C VAL A 743 12.62 29.96 26.24
N THR A 744 11.48 30.49 25.80
CA THR A 744 11.14 31.89 25.83
C THR A 744 10.20 32.13 27.00
N GLU A 745 10.64 32.94 27.95
CA GLU A 745 9.81 33.43 29.04
C GLU A 745 9.53 34.91 28.81
N THR A 746 8.28 35.34 28.91
CA THR A 746 7.86 36.71 28.69
C THR A 746 7.33 37.29 29.99
N VAL A 747 7.85 38.45 30.39
CA VAL A 747 7.37 39.18 31.58
C VAL A 747 6.82 40.52 31.10
N PRO A 748 5.52 40.78 31.25
CA PRO A 748 4.95 42.09 30.91
C PRO A 748 5.39 43.15 31.90
N LEU A 749 6.04 44.21 31.39
CA LEU A 749 6.46 45.34 32.17
C LEU A 749 5.48 46.51 31.97
N ASN A 750 4.31 46.44 32.62
CA ASN A 750 3.28 47.46 32.45
C ASN A 750 3.62 48.71 33.29
N VAL A 751 3.78 49.83 32.60
CA VAL A 751 4.00 51.12 33.22
C VAL A 751 2.75 51.98 33.02
N ASN A 752 2.16 52.47 34.11
CA ASN A 752 1.02 53.37 34.07
C ASN A 752 1.30 54.59 34.94
N GLY A 753 1.31 55.79 34.35
CA GLY A 753 1.63 57.06 35.02
C GLY A 753 3.07 57.46 34.95
N GLU A 754 3.37 58.61 35.53
CA GLU A 754 4.71 59.19 35.59
C GLU A 754 5.49 58.72 36.84
N GLY A 755 6.76 58.41 36.66
CA GLY A 755 7.64 58.00 37.75
C GLY A 755 8.63 56.91 37.41
N ALA A 756 9.47 56.52 38.36
CA ALA A 756 10.37 55.39 38.26
C ALA A 756 9.66 54.13 38.70
N HIS A 757 9.62 53.13 37.83
CA HIS A 757 9.03 51.79 38.08
C HIS A 757 10.15 50.75 38.15
N THR A 758 10.10 49.90 39.18
CA THR A 758 11.05 48.80 39.35
C THR A 758 10.32 47.47 39.12
N PHE A 759 10.84 46.63 38.24
CA PHE A 759 10.34 45.32 37.96
C PHE A 759 11.34 44.26 38.42
N SER A 760 10.85 43.20 39.04
CA SER A 760 11.68 42.08 39.41
C SER A 760 11.57 40.99 38.34
N LEU A 761 12.70 40.54 37.81
CA LEU A 761 12.82 39.47 36.81
C LEU A 761 13.36 38.19 37.44
N GLU A 762 13.06 37.96 38.74
CA GLU A 762 13.56 36.80 39.47
C GLU A 762 13.21 35.46 38.80
N ASN A 763 12.05 35.36 38.22
CA ASN A 763 11.65 34.13 37.51
C ASN A 763 12.48 33.83 36.26
N LEU A 764 13.07 34.86 35.62
CA LEU A 764 13.97 34.71 34.48
C LEU A 764 15.40 34.37 34.91
N PHE A 765 15.89 34.94 36.00
CA PHE A 765 17.29 34.83 36.39
C PHE A 765 17.57 33.83 37.52
N ASN A 766 16.58 33.48 38.34
CA ASN A 766 16.75 32.56 39.47
C ASN A 766 16.47 31.09 39.21
N LYS A 767 16.01 30.75 38.04
CA LYS A 767 15.92 29.33 37.59
C LYS A 767 17.31 28.88 37.12
N HIS A 768 18.11 28.37 38.01
CA HIS A 768 19.42 27.83 37.68
C HIS A 768 19.30 26.42 37.18
N SER A 769 18.89 26.26 35.93
CA SER A 769 19.10 24.97 35.24
C SER A 769 20.59 24.78 34.96
N LYS A 770 21.19 23.69 35.43
CA LYS A 770 22.59 23.35 35.14
C LYS A 770 22.89 23.18 33.67
N THR A 771 21.84 23.03 32.85
CA THR A 771 21.92 22.82 31.41
C THR A 771 21.59 24.07 30.60
N ALA A 772 21.18 25.18 31.25
CA ALA A 772 20.89 26.43 30.56
C ALA A 772 22.18 27.09 30.06
N SER A 773 22.22 27.44 28.79
CA SER A 773 23.31 28.17 28.14
C SER A 773 22.74 29.19 27.16
N GLU A 774 23.58 30.11 26.69
CA GLU A 774 23.22 31.08 25.66
C GLU A 774 22.01 31.95 26.02
N GLN A 775 22.02 32.50 27.26
CA GLN A 775 20.95 33.36 27.75
C GLN A 775 20.92 34.67 26.98
N ARG A 776 19.76 35.07 26.51
CA ARG A 776 19.50 36.33 25.83
C ARG A 776 18.35 37.05 26.54
N LEU A 777 18.58 38.28 26.96
CA LEU A 777 17.55 39.20 27.45
C LEU A 777 17.19 40.18 26.35
N THR A 778 15.92 40.23 25.98
CA THR A 778 15.38 41.21 25.05
C THR A 778 14.37 42.04 25.82
N VAL A 779 14.55 43.35 25.83
CA VAL A 779 13.62 44.32 26.42
C VAL A 779 12.95 45.07 25.28
N GLU A 780 11.65 44.88 25.14
CA GLU A 780 10.84 45.62 24.17
C GLU A 780 10.11 46.76 24.85
N PHE A 781 10.29 47.95 24.34
CA PHE A 781 9.61 49.15 24.83
C PHE A 781 8.69 49.72 23.77
N THR A 782 7.42 49.92 24.15
CA THR A 782 6.39 50.49 23.28
C THR A 782 5.74 51.66 23.99
N ALA A 783 6.01 52.85 23.52
CA ALA A 783 5.43 54.07 24.08
C ALA A 783 3.94 54.22 23.82
N HIS A 784 3.41 53.55 22.81
CA HIS A 784 2.02 53.63 22.40
C HIS A 784 1.38 52.24 22.38
N PRO A 785 0.39 51.91 23.23
CA PRO A 785 -0.21 50.58 23.32
C PRO A 785 -0.82 50.06 22.04
N ALA A 786 -1.23 50.92 21.12
CA ALA A 786 -1.76 50.52 19.81
C ALA A 786 -0.75 49.75 18.95
N TRP A 787 0.56 49.88 19.17
CA TRP A 787 1.58 49.08 18.48
C TRP A 787 1.52 47.60 18.82
N TYR A 788 1.14 47.25 20.04
CA TYR A 788 0.94 45.83 20.37
C TYR A 788 -0.21 45.22 19.55
N ALA A 789 -1.28 46.00 19.34
CA ALA A 789 -2.37 45.59 18.48
C ALA A 789 -1.91 45.39 17.01
N VAL A 790 -1.09 46.33 16.51
CA VAL A 790 -0.50 46.25 15.18
C VAL A 790 0.41 45.00 15.03
N GLN A 791 1.25 44.73 16.02
CA GLN A 791 2.15 43.56 16.02
C GLN A 791 1.39 42.23 16.15
N ALA A 792 0.21 42.23 16.78
CA ALA A 792 -0.65 41.05 16.90
C ALA A 792 -1.44 40.75 15.62
N LEU A 793 -1.66 41.76 14.76
CA LEU A 793 -2.48 41.58 13.54
C LEU A 793 -2.01 40.43 12.63
N PRO A 794 -0.71 40.21 12.35
CA PRO A 794 -0.26 39.10 11.51
C PRO A 794 -0.64 37.74 12.06
N VAL A 795 -0.65 37.55 13.37
CA VAL A 795 -1.05 36.28 14.02
C VAL A 795 -2.56 36.10 13.91
N VAL A 796 -3.35 37.16 14.14
CA VAL A 796 -4.80 37.12 14.07
C VAL A 796 -5.30 37.02 12.63
N ALA A 797 -4.54 37.54 11.66
CA ALA A 797 -4.87 37.47 10.23
C ALA A 797 -4.74 36.07 9.62
N HIS A 798 -4.08 35.14 10.30
CA HIS A 798 -4.02 33.74 9.84
C HIS A 798 -5.09 32.93 10.56
N PRO A 799 -6.11 32.39 9.83
CA PRO A 799 -7.14 31.58 10.45
C PRO A 799 -6.51 30.32 11.05
N GLN A 800 -6.75 30.10 12.35
CA GLN A 800 -6.22 28.92 13.07
C GLN A 800 -7.05 27.66 12.79
N ASN A 801 -8.31 27.83 12.38
CA ASN A 801 -9.24 26.77 12.06
C ASN A 801 -10.08 27.14 10.82
N GLU A 802 -10.60 26.14 10.14
CA GLU A 802 -11.51 26.34 8.99
C GLU A 802 -12.95 26.58 9.45
N ASP A 803 -13.15 27.54 10.34
CA ASP A 803 -14.48 27.94 10.81
C ASP A 803 -14.80 29.41 10.49
N ALA A 804 -16.10 29.73 10.49
CA ALA A 804 -16.56 31.07 10.14
C ALA A 804 -16.03 32.17 11.08
N LEU A 805 -15.77 31.85 12.36
CA LEU A 805 -15.23 32.78 13.32
C LEU A 805 -13.77 33.12 13.04
N SER A 806 -12.95 32.08 12.78
CA SER A 806 -11.54 32.26 12.42
C SER A 806 -11.36 33.07 11.14
N TRP A 807 -12.16 32.81 10.11
CA TRP A 807 -12.18 33.56 8.87
C TRP A 807 -12.69 35.00 9.05
N ALA A 808 -13.74 35.22 9.82
CA ALA A 808 -14.24 36.55 10.12
C ALA A 808 -13.20 37.38 10.92
N THR A 809 -12.48 36.74 11.83
CA THR A 809 -11.41 37.37 12.61
C THR A 809 -10.23 37.75 11.72
N ALA A 810 -9.80 36.85 10.82
CA ALA A 810 -8.78 37.12 9.83
C ALA A 810 -9.18 38.28 8.89
N TYR A 811 -10.40 38.28 8.38
CA TYR A 811 -10.92 39.35 7.55
C TYR A 811 -10.93 40.71 8.31
N TYR A 812 -11.35 40.70 9.57
CA TYR A 812 -11.33 41.89 10.39
C TYR A 812 -9.92 42.40 10.60
N ALA A 813 -8.94 41.53 10.89
CA ALA A 813 -7.53 41.91 11.07
C ALA A 813 -6.93 42.53 9.81
N HIS A 814 -7.20 41.96 8.63
CA HIS A 814 -6.81 42.50 7.33
C HIS A 814 -7.47 43.85 7.04
N SER A 815 -8.77 44.01 7.33
CA SER A 815 -9.48 45.26 7.13
C SER A 815 -8.98 46.37 8.04
N LEU A 816 -8.65 46.00 9.28
CA LEU A 816 -8.07 46.95 10.24
C LEU A 816 -6.66 47.39 9.83
N ALA A 817 -5.83 46.47 9.35
CA ALA A 817 -4.51 46.78 8.83
C ALA A 817 -4.59 47.73 7.64
N ALA A 818 -5.48 47.50 6.70
CA ALA A 818 -5.75 48.39 5.57
C ALA A 818 -6.18 49.78 6.00
N TYR A 819 -7.11 49.86 6.98
CA TYR A 819 -7.58 51.13 7.53
C TYR A 819 -6.42 51.91 8.16
N ILE A 820 -5.58 51.26 8.97
CA ILE A 820 -4.42 51.92 9.64
C ILE A 820 -3.46 52.49 8.61
N VAL A 821 -3.15 51.76 7.55
CA VAL A 821 -2.24 52.24 6.46
C VAL A 821 -2.84 53.42 5.71
N LYS A 822 -4.14 53.38 5.44
CA LYS A 822 -4.84 54.46 4.74
C LYS A 822 -4.85 55.75 5.52
N GLU A 823 -5.13 55.67 6.82
CA GLU A 823 -5.20 56.84 7.70
C GLU A 823 -3.81 57.40 8.09
N ASN A 824 -2.76 56.56 8.06
CA ASN A 824 -1.40 56.92 8.45
C ASN A 824 -0.37 56.52 7.37
N PRO A 825 -0.22 57.29 6.30
CA PRO A 825 0.74 56.96 5.21
C PRO A 825 2.20 56.84 5.64
N ARG A 826 2.59 57.47 6.75
CA ARG A 826 3.94 57.35 7.32
C ARG A 826 4.26 55.93 7.83
N ILE A 827 3.27 55.20 8.27
CA ILE A 827 3.40 53.78 8.68
C ILE A 827 3.82 52.94 7.49
N LYS A 828 3.24 53.20 6.33
CA LYS A 828 3.64 52.53 5.10
C LYS A 828 5.12 52.74 4.78
N GLN A 829 5.64 53.96 4.94
CA GLN A 829 7.05 54.23 4.69
C GLN A 829 7.98 53.46 5.64
N VAL A 830 7.56 53.26 6.90
CA VAL A 830 8.32 52.40 7.85
C VAL A 830 8.33 50.96 7.39
N PHE A 831 7.22 50.42 6.97
CA PHE A 831 7.13 49.02 6.47
C PHE A 831 7.87 48.84 5.15
N ASP A 832 7.80 49.78 4.24
CA ASP A 832 8.56 49.77 3.00
C ASP A 832 10.08 49.83 3.27
N SER A 833 10.50 50.57 4.28
CA SER A 833 11.90 50.62 4.72
C SER A 833 12.37 49.30 5.35
N TRP A 834 11.52 48.64 6.13
CA TRP A 834 11.81 47.32 6.68
C TRP A 834 11.88 46.24 5.57
N LYS A 835 11.01 46.30 4.56
CA LYS A 835 11.04 45.44 3.38
C LYS A 835 12.32 45.60 2.55
N ALA A 836 12.83 46.88 2.48
CA ALA A 836 14.07 47.17 1.78
C ALA A 836 15.33 46.74 2.56
N GLN A 837 15.26 46.67 3.90
CA GLN A 837 16.35 46.22 4.77
C GLN A 837 16.43 44.70 4.94
N GLY A 838 15.33 43.97 4.63
CA GLY A 838 15.32 42.53 4.58
C GLY A 838 16.07 42.08 3.33
N GLY A 839 17.31 41.60 3.48
CA GLY A 839 18.12 41.06 2.39
C GLY A 839 17.35 39.96 1.65
N THR A 840 17.65 39.80 0.36
CA THR A 840 17.06 38.77 -0.50
C THR A 840 17.23 37.38 0.13
N LYS A 841 16.18 36.59 0.11
CA LYS A 841 16.11 35.20 0.62
C LYS A 841 17.28 34.30 0.21
N GLU A 842 17.97 34.67 -0.86
CA GLU A 842 19.05 33.90 -1.46
C GLU A 842 20.44 34.13 -0.85
N THR A 843 20.64 35.24 -0.14
CA THR A 843 21.98 35.60 0.39
C THR A 843 22.31 34.93 1.72
N PHE A 844 21.32 34.36 2.41
CA PHE A 844 21.49 33.72 3.72
C PHE A 844 21.27 32.22 3.72
N MET A 845 21.00 31.62 2.55
CA MET A 845 20.92 30.19 2.47
C MET A 845 22.33 29.59 2.35
N SER A 846 22.80 28.97 3.43
CA SER A 846 23.99 28.12 3.38
C SER A 846 23.78 26.99 2.35
N ASN A 847 24.88 26.42 1.84
CA ASN A 847 24.81 25.24 0.94
C ASN A 847 23.98 24.09 1.52
N LEU A 848 23.84 24.05 2.83
CA LEU A 848 23.01 23.16 3.60
C LEU A 848 21.50 23.36 3.36
N GLN A 849 21.06 24.62 3.30
CA GLN A 849 19.65 24.94 3.04
C GLN A 849 19.24 24.70 1.59
N LYS A 850 20.22 24.52 0.68
CA LYS A 850 20.01 24.14 -0.72
C LYS A 850 19.74 22.64 -0.85
N ASN A 851 20.15 21.82 0.11
CA ASN A 851 19.81 20.40 0.15
C ASN A 851 18.46 20.23 0.87
N GLN A 852 17.41 19.95 0.09
CA GLN A 852 16.02 19.93 0.55
C GLN A 852 15.76 18.83 1.59
N GLU A 853 16.48 17.72 1.49
CA GLU A 853 16.35 16.59 2.41
C GLU A 853 16.92 16.92 3.79
N LEU A 854 18.09 17.53 3.86
CA LEU A 854 18.72 18.00 5.09
C LEU A 854 17.92 19.12 5.76
N LYS A 855 17.35 20.02 4.97
CA LYS A 855 16.48 21.09 5.46
C LYS A 855 15.22 20.54 6.12
N ASN A 856 14.59 19.54 5.50
CA ASN A 856 13.37 18.94 6.03
C ASN A 856 13.63 18.20 7.35
N ILE A 857 14.73 17.48 7.48
CA ILE A 857 15.13 16.81 8.73
C ILE A 857 15.38 17.85 9.83
N LEU A 858 16.13 18.91 9.54
CA LEU A 858 16.38 19.98 10.50
C LEU A 858 15.09 20.66 10.97
N LEU A 859 14.15 20.96 10.07
CA LEU A 859 12.89 21.60 10.40
C LEU A 859 11.92 20.67 11.14
N ALA A 860 11.87 19.38 10.81
CA ALA A 860 11.01 18.41 11.46
C ALA A 860 11.44 18.12 12.90
N GLU A 861 12.76 18.00 13.13
CA GLU A 861 13.31 17.67 14.46
C GLU A 861 13.54 18.90 15.35
N THR A 862 13.59 20.09 14.76
CA THR A 862 13.78 21.36 15.46
C THR A 862 12.79 22.44 14.99
N PRO A 863 11.47 22.25 15.16
CA PRO A 863 10.46 23.19 14.68
C PRO A 863 10.61 24.59 15.26
N TRP A 864 11.16 24.72 16.45
CA TRP A 864 11.49 26.03 17.06
C TRP A 864 12.58 26.82 16.30
N LEU A 865 13.45 26.16 15.54
CA LEU A 865 14.38 26.87 14.64
C LEU A 865 13.63 27.54 13.48
N ALA A 866 12.50 27.00 13.07
CA ALA A 866 11.62 27.64 12.10
C ALA A 866 10.80 28.81 12.73
N GLU A 867 10.47 28.71 14.02
CA GLU A 867 9.76 29.74 14.77
C GLU A 867 10.70 30.81 15.29
N ALA A 868 11.96 30.49 15.55
CA ALA A 868 13.02 31.45 15.95
C ALA A 868 13.52 32.29 14.77
N THR A 869 12.72 32.42 13.72
CA THR A 869 13.04 33.32 12.64
C THR A 869 13.19 34.73 13.13
N ASN A 870 14.33 35.26 12.79
CA ASN A 870 14.88 36.52 13.28
C ASN A 870 13.86 37.67 13.12
N GLU A 871 14.14 38.75 13.84
CA GLU A 871 13.42 40.00 13.77
C GLU A 871 13.12 40.50 12.34
N ALA A 872 13.93 40.13 11.36
CA ALA A 872 13.73 40.42 9.95
C ALA A 872 12.49 39.75 9.36
N GLU A 873 12.18 38.48 9.70
CA GLU A 873 10.99 37.81 9.23
C GLU A 873 9.70 38.30 9.90
N GLN A 874 9.74 38.63 11.17
CA GLN A 874 8.61 39.29 11.84
C GLN A 874 8.29 40.62 11.17
N LYS A 875 9.32 41.44 10.90
CA LYS A 875 9.17 42.69 10.16
C LYS A 875 8.62 42.47 8.76
N GLN A 876 9.06 41.40 8.08
CA GLN A 876 8.56 41.05 6.76
C GLN A 876 7.10 40.58 6.78
N ARG A 877 6.68 39.77 7.77
CA ARG A 877 5.28 39.35 7.93
C ARG A 877 4.36 40.56 8.22
N ILE A 878 4.79 41.48 9.06
CA ILE A 878 4.04 42.71 9.32
C ILE A 878 3.96 43.54 8.03
N ALA A 879 5.07 43.73 7.31
CA ALA A 879 5.07 44.47 6.05
C ALA A 879 4.18 43.83 4.97
N THR A 880 4.14 42.50 4.88
CA THR A 880 3.29 41.76 3.93
C THR A 880 1.82 41.96 4.26
N LEU A 881 1.44 41.92 5.54
CA LEU A 881 0.05 42.14 5.96
C LEU A 881 -0.44 43.52 5.59
N PHE A 882 0.44 44.52 5.69
CA PHE A 882 0.12 45.91 5.38
C PHE A 882 0.32 46.27 3.90
N ASP A 883 0.71 45.32 3.04
CA ASP A 883 0.81 45.55 1.60
C ASP A 883 -0.61 45.47 0.96
N MET A 884 -1.04 46.59 0.39
CA MET A 884 -2.37 46.72 -0.21
C MET A 884 -2.59 45.74 -1.42
N ASN A 885 -1.53 45.21 -2.00
CA ASN A 885 -1.62 44.23 -3.11
C ASN A 885 -2.00 42.83 -2.62
N THR A 886 -1.68 42.48 -1.38
CA THR A 886 -2.06 41.16 -0.79
C THR A 886 -3.55 41.10 -0.42
N MET A 887 -4.24 42.21 -0.37
CA MET A 887 -5.66 42.26 -0.03
C MET A 887 -6.61 42.08 -1.22
N ASN A 888 -6.11 42.11 -2.43
CA ASN A 888 -6.88 41.98 -3.66
C ASN A 888 -6.76 40.59 -4.29
N SER A 889 -5.99 39.70 -3.71
CA SER A 889 -5.85 38.27 -4.07
C SER A 889 -6.60 37.40 -3.08
#